data_a2f831eb635c640acfea01c3ee88ece2
#
_entry.id   a2f831eb635c640acfea01c3ee88ece2
#
_cell.length_a   1.000
_cell.length_b   1.000
_cell.length_c   1.000
_cell.angle_alpha   90.00
_cell.angle_beta   90.00
_cell.angle_gamma   90.00
#
_symmetry.space_group_name_H-M   'P 1'
#
loop_
_entity.id
_entity.type
_entity.pdbx_description
1 polymer ?
#
loop_
_entity_poly.entity_id
_entity_poly.type
_entity_poly.pdbx_seq_one_letter_code
_entity_poly.pdbx_strand_id
1 'polypeptide(L)'
;MLKKVLIANRGEIACRIIRTCHRLGVATVAVYSDADRDALHVALAGEAVHIGPSPASESYLSGDRIIEAAFCAGADAIHPGYGFLSENPDFAEAATAAGLRFIGPSGAAIRAMGLKDAAKALMEQASVPVVPGYHGTDQNPDFLLSEAERIGFPVLIKARAGGGGKGMRRVETAVAFRDALASAQREALAAFGDASCLIEKYITHPRHIEIQVFGDDHGNVVHLFERDCSLQRRHQKVIEEAPAPGMPEDMRRTMGEAAVKAAQAIGYSGAGTIEFIADSSEGLKPDGFWFMEMNTRLQVEHPVTEAITGVDLVEWQLRVVSGEPLPKRQDELSIDGWAFEARLYAEDAERGFLPAIGMLAHLDLPEDLARIDSGVHAGDHISPFYDPMIAKVITHGPDRATALSRLSTALAEVRATGVATNASFLRRLANEPDFAEGNPDTGLIERHLAELTMAHPAPSEVVALAALSLSGALEPAAPNDPWARLPGFRLWSEAADFVTLDHRGHHVAVSFSRRGEGAYAATVDGRDIDLHPGRSGDAYLTETDGRKHRLHAIRGDRDVTVFKGGESWHFSLVDPLAGDQEEAGAGDRIVAPMPGLVKLLRAAVGADVSRGETLAVMEAMKMELALSAPRDGRIAEVLVAEGEQVLEAAVLLVLEPPPETDHG
;
A
#
# COMPACT_ATOMS: atom_id res chain seq x y z
N MET A 1 -21.26 22.75 16.53
CA MET A 1 -19.99 22.49 15.84
C MET A 1 -18.84 22.53 16.84
N LEU A 2 -17.87 21.62 16.73
CA LEU A 2 -16.65 21.58 17.55
C LEU A 2 -15.81 22.83 17.33
N LYS A 3 -15.02 23.23 18.34
CA LYS A 3 -14.11 24.37 18.23
C LYS A 3 -12.68 23.93 17.89
N LYS A 4 -12.21 22.84 18.53
CA LYS A 4 -10.85 22.32 18.34
C LYS A 4 -10.85 20.80 18.39
N VAL A 5 -10.19 20.17 17.43
CA VAL A 5 -10.09 18.70 17.29
C VAL A 5 -8.63 18.29 17.35
N LEU A 6 -8.30 17.31 18.20
CA LEU A 6 -7.03 16.60 18.13
C LEU A 6 -7.15 15.44 17.15
N ILE A 7 -6.19 15.31 16.23
CA ILE A 7 -6.11 14.22 15.27
C ILE A 7 -5.12 13.17 15.81
N ALA A 8 -5.65 12.05 16.30
CA ALA A 8 -4.88 10.95 16.88
C ALA A 8 -4.38 10.00 15.80
N ASN A 9 -3.75 10.55 14.77
CA ASN A 9 -3.23 9.83 13.62
C ASN A 9 -2.12 10.62 12.94
N ARG A 10 -1.55 10.07 11.85
CA ARG A 10 -0.44 10.63 11.08
C ARG A 10 -0.67 10.50 9.57
N GLY A 11 0.28 11.04 8.81
CA GLY A 11 0.34 10.83 7.36
C GLY A 11 -0.85 11.42 6.62
N GLU A 12 -1.28 10.74 5.54
CA GLU A 12 -2.28 11.28 4.63
C GLU A 12 -3.64 11.49 5.30
N ILE A 13 -4.07 10.57 6.20
CA ILE A 13 -5.37 10.70 6.84
C ILE A 13 -5.40 11.88 7.82
N ALA A 14 -4.31 12.15 8.52
CA ALA A 14 -4.23 13.33 9.37
C ALA A 14 -4.32 14.62 8.53
N CYS A 15 -3.58 14.69 7.41
CA CYS A 15 -3.67 15.80 6.44
C CYS A 15 -5.09 15.96 5.88
N ARG A 16 -5.75 14.84 5.53
CA ARG A 16 -7.13 14.80 5.01
C ARG A 16 -8.13 15.39 6.02
N ILE A 17 -8.04 14.99 7.28
CA ILE A 17 -8.91 15.48 8.36
C ILE A 17 -8.64 16.96 8.62
N ILE A 18 -7.37 17.38 8.70
CA ILE A 18 -6.97 18.77 8.91
C ILE A 18 -7.57 19.67 7.85
N ARG A 19 -7.50 19.28 6.55
CA ARG A 19 -8.07 20.07 5.44
C ARG A 19 -9.58 20.29 5.61
N THR A 20 -10.35 19.27 5.99
CA THR A 20 -11.79 19.44 6.25
C THR A 20 -12.05 20.29 7.47
N CYS A 21 -11.32 20.09 8.58
CA CYS A 21 -11.43 20.96 9.76
C CYS A 21 -11.19 22.44 9.41
N HIS A 22 -10.12 22.73 8.67
CA HIS A 22 -9.81 24.11 8.24
C HIS A 22 -10.92 24.70 7.36
N ARG A 23 -11.45 23.92 6.41
CA ARG A 23 -12.58 24.38 5.56
C ARG A 23 -13.83 24.73 6.39
N LEU A 24 -14.04 24.03 7.51
CA LEU A 24 -15.16 24.26 8.43
C LEU A 24 -14.85 25.28 9.54
N GLY A 25 -13.64 25.84 9.58
CA GLY A 25 -13.23 26.80 10.61
C GLY A 25 -13.01 26.15 12.00
N VAL A 26 -12.71 24.85 12.04
CA VAL A 26 -12.40 24.10 13.25
C VAL A 26 -10.89 24.08 13.46
N ALA A 27 -10.41 24.49 14.62
CA ALA A 27 -9.00 24.45 14.96
C ALA A 27 -8.50 22.98 15.09
N THR A 28 -7.23 22.75 14.75
CA THR A 28 -6.66 21.40 14.70
C THR A 28 -5.40 21.29 15.55
N VAL A 29 -5.26 20.14 16.19
CA VAL A 29 -4.04 19.74 16.92
C VAL A 29 -3.56 18.43 16.33
N ALA A 30 -2.36 18.40 15.75
CA ALA A 30 -1.68 17.18 15.35
C ALA A 30 -0.94 16.57 16.54
N VAL A 31 -0.84 15.24 16.57
CA VAL A 31 0.14 14.57 17.45
C VAL A 31 1.26 14.01 16.60
N TYR A 32 2.48 13.93 17.15
CA TYR A 32 3.63 13.41 16.42
C TYR A 32 4.63 12.70 17.33
N SER A 33 5.25 11.65 16.78
CA SER A 33 6.40 10.97 17.38
C SER A 33 7.71 11.61 16.94
N ASP A 34 8.84 11.14 17.47
CA ASP A 34 10.16 11.64 17.05
C ASP A 34 10.39 11.52 15.55
N ALA A 35 9.92 10.43 14.91
CA ALA A 35 10.07 10.21 13.47
C ALA A 35 9.20 11.15 12.60
N ASP A 36 8.15 11.72 13.16
CA ASP A 36 7.19 12.56 12.42
C ASP A 36 7.33 14.06 12.78
N ARG A 37 8.40 14.47 13.45
CA ARG A 37 8.60 15.87 13.91
C ARG A 37 8.38 16.91 12.80
N ASP A 38 8.88 16.62 11.61
CA ASP A 38 8.84 17.52 10.45
C ASP A 38 7.82 17.08 9.39
N ALA A 39 6.92 16.13 9.73
CA ALA A 39 5.96 15.56 8.79
C ALA A 39 4.89 16.59 8.35
N LEU A 40 4.36 16.39 7.15
CA LEU A 40 3.39 17.29 6.52
C LEU A 40 2.17 17.59 7.39
N HIS A 41 1.61 16.58 8.09
CA HIS A 41 0.44 16.79 8.97
C HIS A 41 0.75 17.70 10.18
N VAL A 42 2.00 17.68 10.66
CA VAL A 42 2.46 18.59 11.74
C VAL A 42 2.54 20.02 11.21
N ALA A 43 3.07 20.20 10.00
CA ALA A 43 3.16 21.52 9.37
C ALA A 43 1.78 22.11 9.00
N LEU A 44 0.80 21.25 8.67
CA LEU A 44 -0.55 21.69 8.29
C LEU A 44 -1.44 22.04 9.49
N ALA A 45 -1.23 21.42 10.65
CA ALA A 45 -2.08 21.65 11.82
C ALA A 45 -1.86 23.04 12.44
N GLY A 46 -2.88 23.57 13.11
CA GLY A 46 -2.77 24.84 13.84
C GLY A 46 -1.85 24.74 15.07
N GLU A 47 -1.83 23.58 15.70
CA GLU A 47 -0.98 23.24 16.84
C GLU A 47 -0.48 21.80 16.71
N ALA A 48 0.65 21.46 17.33
CA ALA A 48 1.17 20.09 17.34
C ALA A 48 1.74 19.73 18.71
N VAL A 49 1.53 18.48 19.13
CA VAL A 49 1.97 17.97 20.43
C VAL A 49 2.82 16.71 20.24
N HIS A 50 4.03 16.72 20.79
CA HIS A 50 4.90 15.54 20.79
C HIS A 50 4.37 14.48 21.78
N ILE A 51 4.23 13.22 21.30
CA ILE A 51 3.64 12.13 22.08
C ILE A 51 4.62 10.98 22.38
N GLY A 52 5.88 11.08 22.00
CA GLY A 52 6.90 10.11 22.39
C GLY A 52 7.82 9.63 21.27
N PRO A 53 8.57 8.55 21.53
CA PRO A 53 9.52 7.97 20.59
C PRO A 53 8.86 7.45 19.30
N SER A 54 9.70 7.11 18.30
CA SER A 54 9.26 6.65 16.98
C SER A 54 8.41 5.37 16.97
N PRO A 55 8.68 4.32 17.80
CA PRO A 55 7.82 3.14 17.82
C PRO A 55 6.37 3.48 18.14
N ALA A 56 5.43 2.94 17.36
CA ALA A 56 4.01 3.21 17.52
C ALA A 56 3.46 2.83 18.90
N SER A 57 3.97 1.73 19.51
CA SER A 57 3.62 1.29 20.86
C SER A 57 3.92 2.31 21.94
N GLU A 58 4.92 3.17 21.71
CA GLU A 58 5.36 4.18 22.65
C GLU A 58 4.83 5.60 22.34
N SER A 59 4.06 5.74 21.25
CA SER A 59 3.53 7.01 20.76
C SER A 59 2.05 6.88 20.34
N TYR A 60 1.75 6.59 19.07
CA TYR A 60 0.40 6.56 18.48
C TYR A 60 -0.53 5.49 19.06
N LEU A 61 -0.01 4.45 19.71
CA LEU A 61 -0.79 3.42 20.41
C LEU A 61 -0.91 3.68 21.92
N SER A 62 -0.34 4.78 22.44
CA SER A 62 -0.45 5.19 23.85
C SER A 62 -1.67 6.10 24.03
N GLY A 63 -2.83 5.51 24.37
CA GLY A 63 -4.09 6.24 24.55
C GLY A 63 -3.98 7.34 25.62
N ASP A 64 -3.27 7.07 26.72
CA ASP A 64 -3.10 8.02 27.82
C ASP A 64 -2.36 9.28 27.35
N ARG A 65 -1.27 9.14 26.58
CA ARG A 65 -0.51 10.28 26.05
C ARG A 65 -1.35 11.11 25.07
N ILE A 66 -2.20 10.46 24.27
CA ILE A 66 -3.09 11.15 23.32
C ILE A 66 -4.17 11.94 24.07
N ILE A 67 -4.76 11.35 25.12
CA ILE A 67 -5.76 12.02 25.97
C ILE A 67 -5.10 13.21 26.70
N GLU A 68 -3.91 13.03 27.26
CA GLU A 68 -3.14 14.12 27.90
C GLU A 68 -2.83 15.25 26.91
N ALA A 69 -2.40 14.91 25.68
CA ALA A 69 -2.15 15.90 24.63
C ALA A 69 -3.42 16.69 24.26
N ALA A 70 -4.60 16.03 24.23
CA ALA A 70 -5.86 16.69 23.98
C ALA A 70 -6.21 17.70 25.07
N PHE A 71 -6.01 17.35 26.33
CA PHE A 71 -6.20 18.29 27.45
C PHE A 71 -5.23 19.46 27.44
N CYS A 72 -3.94 19.19 27.22
CA CYS A 72 -2.91 20.23 27.16
C CYS A 72 -3.20 21.25 26.06
N ALA A 73 -3.71 20.79 24.94
CA ALA A 73 -4.08 21.64 23.81
C ALA A 73 -5.49 22.24 23.92
N GLY A 74 -6.30 21.84 24.89
CA GLY A 74 -7.69 22.30 25.06
C GLY A 74 -8.58 21.86 23.90
N ALA A 75 -8.42 20.64 23.40
CA ALA A 75 -9.26 20.07 22.37
C ALA A 75 -10.63 19.64 22.93
N ASP A 76 -11.70 19.80 22.14
CA ASP A 76 -13.06 19.36 22.48
C ASP A 76 -13.30 17.89 22.12
N ALA A 77 -12.53 17.40 21.14
CA ALA A 77 -12.74 16.08 20.56
C ALA A 77 -11.44 15.46 20.05
N ILE A 78 -11.46 14.13 19.90
CA ILE A 78 -10.39 13.34 19.28
C ILE A 78 -10.92 12.67 18.01
N HIS A 79 -10.22 12.87 16.88
CA HIS A 79 -10.46 12.13 15.64
C HIS A 79 -9.39 11.05 15.49
N PRO A 80 -9.74 9.76 15.54
CA PRO A 80 -8.78 8.67 15.50
C PRO A 80 -8.26 8.36 14.08
N GLY A 81 -8.91 8.88 13.02
CA GLY A 81 -8.65 8.48 11.63
C GLY A 81 -8.97 7.01 11.39
N TYR A 82 -8.01 6.26 10.86
CA TYR A 82 -8.05 4.80 10.70
C TYR A 82 -6.73 4.17 11.17
N GLY A 83 -6.74 2.87 11.46
CA GLY A 83 -5.59 2.19 12.08
C GLY A 83 -5.34 2.67 13.52
N PHE A 84 -4.18 2.37 14.08
CA PHE A 84 -3.81 2.69 15.46
C PHE A 84 -4.93 2.41 16.47
N LEU A 85 -5.46 3.45 17.11
CA LEU A 85 -6.50 3.36 18.16
C LEU A 85 -7.94 3.55 17.64
N SER A 86 -8.16 3.64 16.32
CA SER A 86 -9.48 3.93 15.75
C SER A 86 -10.52 2.85 16.03
N GLU A 87 -10.11 1.61 16.21
CA GLU A 87 -10.97 0.46 16.53
C GLU A 87 -10.69 -0.10 17.94
N ASN A 88 -10.10 0.72 18.81
CA ASN A 88 -9.84 0.35 20.20
C ASN A 88 -11.00 0.81 21.10
N PRO A 89 -11.83 -0.13 21.63
CA PRO A 89 -12.99 0.23 22.43
C PRO A 89 -12.60 0.88 23.77
N ASP A 90 -11.50 0.45 24.38
CA ASP A 90 -11.07 0.95 25.68
C ASP A 90 -10.57 2.41 25.56
N PHE A 91 -9.91 2.74 24.44
CA PHE A 91 -9.52 4.13 24.14
C PHE A 91 -10.73 5.05 23.90
N ALA A 92 -11.73 4.57 23.13
CA ALA A 92 -12.95 5.34 22.89
C ALA A 92 -13.70 5.62 24.19
N GLU A 93 -13.80 4.62 25.08
CA GLU A 93 -14.41 4.75 26.41
C GLU A 93 -13.60 5.68 27.32
N ALA A 94 -12.26 5.56 27.35
CA ALA A 94 -11.38 6.40 28.14
C ALA A 94 -11.47 7.87 27.71
N ALA A 95 -11.43 8.15 26.42
CA ALA A 95 -11.59 9.51 25.88
C ALA A 95 -12.94 10.12 26.30
N THR A 96 -14.03 9.34 26.18
CA THR A 96 -15.37 9.79 26.56
C THR A 96 -15.49 10.01 28.06
N ALA A 97 -14.95 9.10 28.88
CA ALA A 97 -14.92 9.24 30.34
C ALA A 97 -14.12 10.45 30.81
N ALA A 98 -13.08 10.83 30.05
CA ALA A 98 -12.30 12.02 30.25
C ALA A 98 -13.01 13.32 29.83
N GLY A 99 -14.22 13.25 29.26
CA GLY A 99 -15.00 14.41 28.82
C GLY A 99 -14.69 14.90 27.41
N LEU A 100 -13.90 14.15 26.64
CA LEU A 100 -13.61 14.41 25.23
C LEU A 100 -14.63 13.70 24.34
N ARG A 101 -15.03 14.31 23.21
CA ARG A 101 -15.86 13.63 22.23
C ARG A 101 -14.99 12.76 21.35
N PHE A 102 -15.29 11.47 21.28
CA PHE A 102 -14.62 10.56 20.33
C PHE A 102 -15.35 10.64 18.99
N ILE A 103 -14.62 11.01 17.91
CA ILE A 103 -15.16 11.14 16.55
C ILE A 103 -15.15 9.76 15.88
N GLY A 104 -16.14 8.95 16.19
CA GLY A 104 -16.29 7.57 15.79
C GLY A 104 -17.44 6.90 16.56
N PRO A 105 -17.62 5.59 16.41
CA PRO A 105 -18.65 4.83 17.10
C PRO A 105 -18.35 4.71 18.61
N SER A 106 -19.35 4.29 19.38
CA SER A 106 -19.18 4.00 20.80
C SER A 106 -18.25 2.79 21.03
N GLY A 107 -17.56 2.74 22.17
CA GLY A 107 -16.75 1.57 22.55
C GLY A 107 -17.56 0.27 22.56
N ALA A 108 -18.85 0.33 22.90
CA ALA A 108 -19.75 -0.81 22.86
C ALA A 108 -19.96 -1.34 21.41
N ALA A 109 -20.16 -0.46 20.45
CA ALA A 109 -20.31 -0.83 19.03
C ALA A 109 -19.00 -1.42 18.46
N ILE A 110 -17.84 -0.83 18.79
CA ILE A 110 -16.54 -1.36 18.42
C ILE A 110 -16.35 -2.77 18.99
N ARG A 111 -16.65 -2.97 20.26
CA ARG A 111 -16.50 -4.27 20.94
C ARG A 111 -17.42 -5.34 20.38
N ALA A 112 -18.66 -4.98 20.00
CA ALA A 112 -19.63 -5.89 19.40
C ALA A 112 -19.14 -6.46 18.05
N MET A 113 -18.39 -5.68 17.28
CA MET A 113 -17.86 -6.09 15.97
C MET A 113 -16.43 -6.64 16.03
N GLY A 114 -15.71 -6.42 17.13
CA GLY A 114 -14.31 -6.84 17.28
C GLY A 114 -14.10 -8.36 17.38
N LEU A 115 -15.12 -9.13 17.74
CA LEU A 115 -15.08 -10.59 17.83
C LEU A 115 -15.85 -11.21 16.65
N LYS A 116 -15.12 -11.85 15.72
CA LYS A 116 -15.71 -12.37 14.46
C LYS A 116 -16.91 -13.31 14.66
N ASP A 117 -16.82 -14.20 15.65
CA ASP A 117 -17.91 -15.15 15.94
C ASP A 117 -19.16 -14.44 16.50
N ALA A 118 -18.95 -13.49 17.40
CA ALA A 118 -20.04 -12.71 17.99
C ALA A 118 -20.68 -11.80 16.92
N ALA A 119 -19.85 -11.17 16.07
CA ALA A 119 -20.33 -10.34 14.97
C ALA A 119 -21.19 -11.17 13.99
N LYS A 120 -20.72 -12.37 13.56
CA LYS A 120 -21.51 -13.26 12.69
C LYS A 120 -22.84 -13.67 13.31
N ALA A 121 -22.84 -14.09 14.57
CA ALA A 121 -24.08 -14.47 15.26
C ALA A 121 -25.07 -13.29 15.35
N LEU A 122 -24.56 -12.08 15.57
CA LEU A 122 -25.38 -10.88 15.59
C LEU A 122 -25.95 -10.55 14.21
N MET A 123 -25.14 -10.73 13.15
CA MET A 123 -25.58 -10.52 11.77
C MET A 123 -26.65 -11.52 11.35
N GLU A 124 -26.53 -12.80 11.72
CA GLU A 124 -27.58 -13.81 11.51
C GLU A 124 -28.90 -13.42 12.19
N GLN A 125 -28.85 -12.94 13.46
CA GLN A 125 -30.02 -12.45 14.17
C GLN A 125 -30.67 -11.23 13.49
N ALA A 126 -29.83 -10.36 12.90
CA ALA A 126 -30.30 -9.21 12.13
C ALA A 126 -30.73 -9.56 10.68
N SER A 127 -30.74 -10.86 10.33
CA SER A 127 -31.08 -11.35 8.98
C SER A 127 -30.16 -10.80 7.88
N VAL A 128 -28.88 -10.57 8.21
CA VAL A 128 -27.81 -10.27 7.26
C VAL A 128 -27.20 -11.60 6.79
N PRO A 129 -27.05 -11.85 5.48
CA PRO A 129 -26.48 -13.10 4.99
C PRO A 129 -25.04 -13.31 5.50
N VAL A 130 -24.72 -14.48 6.05
CA VAL A 130 -23.36 -14.88 6.43
C VAL A 130 -22.93 -16.07 5.59
N VAL A 131 -21.59 -16.23 5.38
CA VAL A 131 -21.07 -17.34 4.57
C VAL A 131 -21.59 -18.66 5.13
N PRO A 132 -22.22 -19.52 4.30
CA PRO A 132 -22.70 -20.82 4.73
C PRO A 132 -21.56 -21.62 5.35
N GLY A 133 -21.75 -22.07 6.59
CA GLY A 133 -20.67 -22.72 7.30
C GLY A 133 -21.13 -23.44 8.55
N TYR A 134 -20.15 -24.02 9.25
CA TYR A 134 -20.29 -24.57 10.58
C TYR A 134 -19.36 -23.85 11.56
N HIS A 135 -19.93 -23.22 12.58
CA HIS A 135 -19.24 -22.45 13.61
C HIS A 135 -19.45 -23.01 15.03
N GLY A 136 -20.00 -24.24 15.12
CA GLY A 136 -20.35 -24.86 16.39
C GLY A 136 -19.16 -25.42 17.16
N THR A 137 -19.46 -25.95 18.34
CA THR A 137 -18.46 -26.50 19.29
C THR A 137 -18.11 -27.96 19.05
N ASP A 138 -18.92 -28.70 18.27
CA ASP A 138 -18.64 -30.10 17.97
C ASP A 138 -17.48 -30.19 16.96
N GLN A 139 -16.37 -30.76 17.39
CA GLN A 139 -15.14 -30.90 16.61
C GLN A 139 -14.90 -32.35 16.17
N ASN A 140 -15.92 -33.23 16.26
CA ASN A 140 -15.81 -34.59 15.77
C ASN A 140 -15.54 -34.58 14.25
N PRO A 141 -14.47 -35.24 13.74
CA PRO A 141 -14.12 -35.20 12.33
C PRO A 141 -15.22 -35.77 11.39
N ASP A 142 -15.99 -36.75 11.83
CA ASP A 142 -17.07 -37.34 11.02
C ASP A 142 -18.27 -36.39 10.94
N PHE A 143 -18.58 -35.69 12.04
CA PHE A 143 -19.60 -34.67 12.08
C PHE A 143 -19.17 -33.48 11.20
N LEU A 144 -17.95 -33.01 11.34
CA LEU A 144 -17.43 -31.90 10.52
C LEU A 144 -17.42 -32.24 9.01
N LEU A 145 -17.13 -33.50 8.65
CA LEU A 145 -17.24 -33.95 7.26
C LEU A 145 -18.70 -33.88 6.78
N SER A 146 -19.67 -34.33 7.60
CA SER A 146 -21.07 -34.25 7.21
C SER A 146 -21.57 -32.80 7.03
N GLU A 147 -21.07 -31.88 7.84
CA GLU A 147 -21.32 -30.44 7.68
C GLU A 147 -20.69 -29.89 6.40
N ALA A 148 -19.45 -30.30 6.08
CA ALA A 148 -18.80 -29.92 4.81
C ALA A 148 -19.57 -30.43 3.58
N GLU A 149 -20.11 -31.66 3.64
CA GLU A 149 -20.98 -32.22 2.60
C GLU A 149 -22.30 -31.44 2.46
N ARG A 150 -22.90 -31.02 3.59
CA ARG A 150 -24.11 -30.20 3.63
C ARG A 150 -23.88 -28.81 3.01
N ILE A 151 -22.73 -28.19 3.31
CA ILE A 151 -22.31 -26.90 2.76
C ILE A 151 -22.02 -27.02 1.26
N GLY A 152 -21.48 -28.15 0.84
CA GLY A 152 -21.07 -28.43 -0.54
C GLY A 152 -19.66 -27.98 -0.85
N PHE A 153 -18.85 -28.92 -1.38
CA PHE A 153 -17.47 -28.61 -1.78
C PHE A 153 -17.40 -27.66 -3.00
N PRO A 154 -16.29 -26.87 -3.11
CA PRO A 154 -15.17 -26.77 -2.19
C PRO A 154 -15.52 -26.07 -0.91
N VAL A 155 -14.83 -26.45 0.20
CA VAL A 155 -14.97 -25.80 1.50
C VAL A 155 -13.61 -25.29 1.99
N LEU A 156 -13.65 -24.33 2.91
CA LEU A 156 -12.49 -23.79 3.59
C LEU A 156 -12.54 -24.18 5.07
N ILE A 157 -11.52 -24.89 5.52
CA ILE A 157 -11.28 -25.15 6.93
C ILE A 157 -10.46 -24.00 7.48
N LYS A 158 -10.87 -23.42 8.61
CA LYS A 158 -10.18 -22.28 9.26
C LYS A 158 -9.99 -22.58 10.74
N ALA A 159 -8.84 -22.20 11.30
CA ALA A 159 -8.67 -22.14 12.75
C ALA A 159 -9.66 -21.16 13.37
N ARG A 160 -10.33 -21.56 14.48
CA ARG A 160 -11.26 -20.70 15.21
C ARG A 160 -10.56 -19.54 15.91
N ALA A 161 -9.41 -19.81 16.53
CA ALA A 161 -8.56 -18.82 17.17
C ALA A 161 -7.46 -18.43 16.17
N GLY A 162 -7.58 -17.29 15.47
CA GLY A 162 -6.49 -16.83 14.63
C GLY A 162 -6.89 -15.93 13.47
N GLY A 163 -5.86 -15.31 12.87
CA GLY A 163 -5.96 -14.40 11.74
C GLY A 163 -4.76 -14.56 10.80
N GLY A 164 -4.75 -13.80 9.68
CA GLY A 164 -3.62 -13.78 8.75
C GLY A 164 -3.43 -15.05 7.91
N GLY A 165 -4.48 -15.86 7.74
CA GLY A 165 -4.43 -17.04 6.85
C GLY A 165 -3.77 -18.29 7.44
N LYS A 166 -3.24 -18.25 8.66
CA LYS A 166 -2.67 -19.43 9.33
C LYS A 166 -3.78 -20.40 9.74
N GLY A 167 -3.55 -21.69 9.54
CA GLY A 167 -4.54 -22.75 9.83
C GLY A 167 -5.71 -22.80 8.85
N MET A 168 -5.56 -22.23 7.66
CA MET A 168 -6.57 -22.31 6.59
C MET A 168 -6.20 -23.38 5.57
N ARG A 169 -7.21 -24.18 5.17
CA ARG A 169 -7.08 -25.22 4.15
C ARG A 169 -8.29 -25.26 3.24
N ARG A 170 -8.06 -25.04 1.95
CA ARG A 170 -9.06 -25.28 0.91
C ARG A 170 -9.16 -26.78 0.65
N VAL A 171 -10.37 -27.29 0.58
CA VAL A 171 -10.68 -28.72 0.37
C VAL A 171 -11.66 -28.86 -0.77
N GLU A 172 -11.25 -29.56 -1.81
CA GLU A 172 -12.04 -29.72 -3.05
C GLU A 172 -13.05 -30.87 -2.96
N THR A 173 -12.74 -31.90 -2.15
CA THR A 173 -13.54 -33.11 -2.12
C THR A 173 -13.62 -33.72 -0.74
N ALA A 174 -14.67 -34.49 -0.47
CA ALA A 174 -14.85 -35.22 0.79
C ALA A 174 -13.68 -36.16 1.13
N VAL A 175 -13.03 -36.75 0.12
CA VAL A 175 -11.89 -37.68 0.33
C VAL A 175 -10.71 -36.97 0.99
N ALA A 176 -10.41 -35.73 0.56
CA ALA A 176 -9.27 -34.96 1.09
C ALA A 176 -9.58 -34.27 2.44
N PHE A 177 -10.84 -34.26 2.89
CA PHE A 177 -11.28 -33.45 4.01
C PHE A 177 -10.60 -33.83 5.33
N ARG A 178 -10.53 -35.13 5.68
CA ARG A 178 -9.99 -35.57 6.98
C ARG A 178 -8.51 -35.24 7.16
N ASP A 179 -7.71 -35.42 6.11
CA ASP A 179 -6.28 -35.11 6.14
C ASP A 179 -6.04 -33.61 6.25
N ALA A 180 -6.82 -32.82 5.50
CA ALA A 180 -6.78 -31.37 5.55
C ALA A 180 -7.20 -30.83 6.94
N LEU A 181 -8.27 -31.40 7.53
CA LEU A 181 -8.74 -31.04 8.88
C LEU A 181 -7.66 -31.34 9.92
N ALA A 182 -7.09 -32.56 9.91
CA ALA A 182 -6.03 -32.92 10.85
C ALA A 182 -4.79 -32.02 10.72
N SER A 183 -4.47 -31.61 9.49
CA SER A 183 -3.37 -30.67 9.25
C SER A 183 -3.69 -29.27 9.79
N ALA A 184 -4.89 -28.75 9.53
CA ALA A 184 -5.33 -27.45 10.04
C ALA A 184 -5.38 -27.42 11.58
N GLN A 185 -5.89 -28.47 12.21
CA GLN A 185 -5.96 -28.62 13.66
C GLN A 185 -4.58 -28.63 14.32
N ARG A 186 -3.59 -29.33 13.74
CA ARG A 186 -2.20 -29.33 14.25
C ARG A 186 -1.57 -27.94 14.16
N GLU A 187 -1.76 -27.25 13.04
CA GLU A 187 -1.24 -25.89 12.86
C GLU A 187 -1.90 -24.90 13.80
N ALA A 188 -3.23 -24.99 13.96
CA ALA A 188 -4.00 -24.15 14.86
C ALA A 188 -3.56 -24.33 16.31
N LEU A 189 -3.39 -25.58 16.74
CA LEU A 189 -2.91 -25.89 18.09
C LEU A 189 -1.50 -25.34 18.34
N ALA A 190 -0.60 -25.50 17.38
CA ALA A 190 0.78 -25.01 17.48
C ALA A 190 0.88 -23.49 17.48
N ALA A 191 0.05 -22.81 16.68
CA ALA A 191 0.12 -21.35 16.52
C ALA A 191 -0.71 -20.58 17.56
N PHE A 192 -1.86 -21.14 17.99
CA PHE A 192 -2.85 -20.42 18.79
C PHE A 192 -3.25 -21.13 20.09
N GLY A 193 -2.77 -22.36 20.33
CA GLY A 193 -3.12 -23.16 21.52
C GLY A 193 -4.54 -23.75 21.47
N ASP A 194 -5.30 -23.58 20.39
CA ASP A 194 -6.64 -24.11 20.18
C ASP A 194 -6.70 -24.86 18.84
N ALA A 195 -7.08 -26.13 18.86
CA ALA A 195 -7.22 -26.97 17.67
C ALA A 195 -8.59 -26.86 17.00
N SER A 196 -9.52 -26.06 17.55
CA SER A 196 -10.88 -25.94 17.03
C SER A 196 -10.88 -25.29 15.65
N CYS A 197 -11.63 -25.91 14.71
CA CYS A 197 -11.77 -25.43 13.35
C CYS A 197 -13.21 -25.07 13.01
N LEU A 198 -13.36 -24.10 12.12
CA LEU A 198 -14.59 -23.70 11.44
C LEU A 198 -14.57 -24.27 10.03
N ILE A 199 -15.73 -24.51 9.44
CA ILE A 199 -15.87 -24.90 8.03
C ILE A 199 -16.75 -23.91 7.35
N GLU A 200 -16.30 -23.35 6.22
CA GLU A 200 -17.08 -22.39 5.44
C GLU A 200 -17.10 -22.79 3.95
N LYS A 201 -18.15 -22.38 3.24
CA LYS A 201 -18.18 -22.49 1.78
C LYS A 201 -17.00 -21.74 1.19
N TYR A 202 -16.26 -22.37 0.29
CA TYR A 202 -15.23 -21.68 -0.48
C TYR A 202 -15.84 -21.06 -1.73
N ILE A 203 -15.67 -19.76 -1.89
CA ILE A 203 -16.11 -19.01 -3.06
C ILE A 203 -14.98 -19.02 -4.09
N THR A 204 -15.25 -19.52 -5.30
CA THR A 204 -14.20 -19.75 -6.32
C THR A 204 -13.81 -18.50 -7.10
N HIS A 205 -14.76 -17.58 -7.32
CA HIS A 205 -14.54 -16.29 -7.96
C HIS A 205 -15.02 -15.17 -7.03
N PRO A 206 -14.29 -14.92 -5.91
CA PRO A 206 -14.74 -14.00 -4.90
C PRO A 206 -14.46 -12.56 -5.33
N ARG A 207 -15.46 -11.72 -5.15
CA ARG A 207 -15.28 -10.27 -5.16
C ARG A 207 -15.42 -9.74 -3.74
N HIS A 208 -14.58 -8.79 -3.39
CA HIS A 208 -14.65 -8.06 -2.14
C HIS A 208 -15.45 -6.77 -2.37
N ILE A 209 -16.70 -6.80 -1.99
CA ILE A 209 -17.62 -5.66 -2.13
C ILE A 209 -18.00 -5.18 -0.75
N GLU A 210 -17.96 -3.87 -0.54
CA GLU A 210 -18.24 -3.28 0.75
C GLU A 210 -19.22 -2.13 0.65
N ILE A 211 -20.02 -1.93 1.70
CA ILE A 211 -21.03 -0.86 1.77
C ILE A 211 -20.60 0.17 2.79
N GLN A 212 -20.45 1.43 2.35
CA GLN A 212 -20.28 2.55 3.25
C GLN A 212 -21.59 2.81 4.00
N VAL A 213 -21.57 2.72 5.33
CA VAL A 213 -22.69 3.14 6.17
C VAL A 213 -22.33 4.39 6.96
N PHE A 214 -23.35 5.14 7.34
CA PHE A 214 -23.22 6.28 8.22
C PHE A 214 -24.43 6.36 9.16
N GLY A 215 -24.16 6.41 10.48
CA GLY A 215 -25.19 6.56 11.51
C GLY A 215 -25.07 7.87 12.26
N ASP A 216 -26.16 8.32 12.88
CA ASP A 216 -26.15 9.44 13.83
C ASP A 216 -26.66 9.02 15.23
N ASP A 217 -26.54 9.91 16.20
CA ASP A 217 -26.98 9.66 17.58
C ASP A 217 -28.49 9.74 17.76
N HIS A 218 -29.25 10.05 16.68
CA HIS A 218 -30.73 10.09 16.65
C HIS A 218 -31.34 8.78 16.14
N GLY A 219 -30.50 7.78 15.80
CA GLY A 219 -30.92 6.48 15.30
C GLY A 219 -31.14 6.40 13.79
N ASN A 220 -30.79 7.46 13.04
CA ASN A 220 -30.81 7.41 11.59
C ASN A 220 -29.56 6.72 11.09
N VAL A 221 -29.70 5.83 10.11
CA VAL A 221 -28.61 5.15 9.41
C VAL A 221 -28.89 5.17 7.93
N VAL A 222 -27.89 5.54 7.13
CA VAL A 222 -27.93 5.49 5.66
C VAL A 222 -26.77 4.69 5.13
N HIS A 223 -26.89 4.17 3.90
CA HIS A 223 -25.74 3.68 3.14
C HIS A 223 -25.39 4.64 2.00
N LEU A 224 -24.09 4.76 1.70
CA LEU A 224 -23.58 5.59 0.63
C LEU A 224 -23.02 4.72 -0.50
N PHE A 225 -23.78 3.68 -0.85
CA PHE A 225 -23.50 2.71 -1.89
C PHE A 225 -22.26 1.84 -1.63
N GLU A 226 -21.91 1.04 -2.66
CA GLU A 226 -20.84 0.08 -2.59
C GLU A 226 -19.53 0.59 -3.19
N ARG A 227 -18.46 -0.07 -2.73
CA ARG A 227 -17.12 -0.05 -3.34
C ARG A 227 -16.74 -1.48 -3.70
N ASP A 228 -15.97 -1.65 -4.76
CA ASP A 228 -15.26 -2.89 -5.05
C ASP A 228 -13.79 -2.76 -4.65
N CYS A 229 -13.35 -3.65 -3.79
CA CYS A 229 -11.99 -3.72 -3.25
C CYS A 229 -11.32 -5.06 -3.59
N SER A 230 -11.70 -5.68 -4.71
CA SER A 230 -11.20 -7.00 -5.12
C SER A 230 -9.73 -6.98 -5.52
N LEU A 231 -9.22 -5.84 -6.03
CA LEU A 231 -7.80 -5.73 -6.35
C LEU A 231 -6.96 -5.60 -5.08
N GLN A 232 -6.55 -6.75 -4.57
CA GLN A 232 -5.78 -6.85 -3.33
C GLN A 232 -4.59 -7.80 -3.49
N ARG A 233 -3.53 -7.54 -2.73
CA ARG A 233 -2.33 -8.37 -2.64
C ARG A 233 -2.11 -8.79 -1.19
N ARG A 234 -2.11 -10.08 -0.89
CA ARG A 234 -1.98 -10.59 0.48
C ARG A 234 -2.93 -9.91 1.46
N HIS A 235 -4.19 -9.71 1.05
CA HIS A 235 -5.27 -9.01 1.78
C HIS A 235 -5.08 -7.47 1.96
N GLN A 236 -4.08 -6.88 1.32
CA GLN A 236 -3.92 -5.43 1.25
C GLN A 236 -4.58 -4.92 -0.04
N LYS A 237 -5.55 -4.02 0.11
CA LYS A 237 -6.22 -3.34 -1.01
C LYS A 237 -5.21 -2.47 -1.77
N VAL A 238 -5.29 -2.43 -3.09
CA VAL A 238 -4.31 -1.77 -3.99
C VAL A 238 -4.98 -0.72 -4.87
N ILE A 239 -6.06 -1.11 -5.56
CA ILE A 239 -6.94 -0.21 -6.30
C ILE A 239 -8.37 -0.52 -5.86
N GLU A 240 -9.12 0.52 -5.55
CA GLU A 240 -10.53 0.46 -5.20
C GLU A 240 -11.35 1.27 -6.20
N GLU A 241 -12.58 0.82 -6.47
CA GLU A 241 -13.51 1.52 -7.33
C GLU A 241 -14.91 1.64 -6.74
N ALA A 242 -15.60 2.70 -7.11
CA ALA A 242 -17.01 2.91 -6.80
C ALA A 242 -17.74 3.51 -8.02
N PRO A 243 -18.94 2.99 -8.34
CA PRO A 243 -19.58 1.79 -7.81
C PRO A 243 -18.89 0.49 -8.27
N ALA A 244 -19.33 -0.68 -7.79
CA ALA A 244 -18.80 -1.97 -8.22
C ALA A 244 -19.22 -2.29 -9.66
N PRO A 245 -18.30 -2.73 -10.55
CA PRO A 245 -18.65 -3.06 -11.93
C PRO A 245 -19.60 -4.25 -12.00
N GLY A 246 -20.57 -4.17 -12.90
CA GLY A 246 -21.57 -5.22 -13.11
C GLY A 246 -22.54 -5.42 -11.94
N MET A 247 -22.64 -4.49 -10.98
CA MET A 247 -23.58 -4.56 -9.86
C MET A 247 -25.02 -4.33 -10.31
N PRO A 248 -25.91 -5.35 -10.21
CA PRO A 248 -27.33 -5.18 -10.48
C PRO A 248 -28.00 -4.27 -9.42
N GLU A 249 -28.99 -3.48 -9.83
CA GLU A 249 -29.66 -2.53 -8.94
C GLU A 249 -30.39 -3.21 -7.77
N ASP A 250 -30.95 -4.40 -8.01
CA ASP A 250 -31.61 -5.19 -6.97
C ASP A 250 -30.60 -5.75 -5.95
N MET A 251 -29.42 -6.16 -6.38
CA MET A 251 -28.33 -6.55 -5.49
C MET A 251 -27.82 -5.35 -4.67
N ARG A 252 -27.54 -4.21 -5.31
CA ARG A 252 -27.13 -2.96 -4.65
C ARG A 252 -28.10 -2.60 -3.53
N ARG A 253 -29.40 -2.62 -3.83
CA ARG A 253 -30.45 -2.34 -2.84
C ARG A 253 -30.42 -3.35 -1.70
N THR A 254 -30.37 -4.65 -2.00
CA THR A 254 -30.38 -5.72 -0.99
C THR A 254 -29.17 -5.64 -0.07
N MET A 255 -27.97 -5.43 -0.65
CA MET A 255 -26.74 -5.25 0.14
C MET A 255 -26.77 -3.98 0.99
N GLY A 256 -27.25 -2.86 0.43
CA GLY A 256 -27.40 -1.60 1.16
C GLY A 256 -28.36 -1.74 2.33
N GLU A 257 -29.53 -2.37 2.15
CA GLU A 257 -30.49 -2.66 3.23
C GLU A 257 -29.90 -3.59 4.29
N ALA A 258 -29.13 -4.61 3.89
CA ALA A 258 -28.45 -5.52 4.81
C ALA A 258 -27.41 -4.76 5.65
N ALA A 259 -26.64 -3.87 5.03
CA ALA A 259 -25.64 -3.05 5.72
C ALA A 259 -26.29 -2.06 6.71
N VAL A 260 -27.39 -1.42 6.34
CA VAL A 260 -28.16 -0.54 7.25
C VAL A 260 -28.69 -1.33 8.46
N LYS A 261 -29.27 -2.53 8.24
CA LYS A 261 -29.72 -3.41 9.32
C LYS A 261 -28.59 -3.82 10.26
N ALA A 262 -27.42 -4.15 9.71
CA ALA A 262 -26.23 -4.48 10.48
C ALA A 262 -25.82 -3.33 11.41
N ALA A 263 -25.74 -2.11 10.88
CA ALA A 263 -25.37 -0.93 11.65
C ALA A 263 -26.44 -0.59 12.71
N GLN A 264 -27.74 -0.69 12.38
CA GLN A 264 -28.83 -0.46 13.31
C GLN A 264 -28.84 -1.46 14.47
N ALA A 265 -28.51 -2.74 14.21
CA ALA A 265 -28.48 -3.79 15.23
C ALA A 265 -27.53 -3.51 16.40
N ILE A 266 -26.49 -2.68 16.15
CA ILE A 266 -25.48 -2.31 17.15
C ILE A 266 -25.57 -0.85 17.59
N GLY A 267 -26.62 -0.12 17.17
CA GLY A 267 -26.76 1.31 17.47
C GLY A 267 -25.57 2.13 16.96
N TYR A 268 -25.13 1.87 15.73
CA TYR A 268 -23.93 2.48 15.15
C TYR A 268 -24.09 3.97 14.88
N SER A 269 -23.10 4.77 15.29
CA SER A 269 -22.99 6.20 14.99
C SER A 269 -21.63 6.50 14.39
N GLY A 270 -21.56 7.40 13.41
CA GLY A 270 -20.35 7.72 12.64
C GLY A 270 -20.21 6.94 11.34
N ALA A 271 -19.05 7.08 10.71
CA ALA A 271 -18.70 6.38 9.48
C ALA A 271 -18.28 4.94 9.78
N GLY A 272 -18.80 3.98 9.03
CA GLY A 272 -18.45 2.57 9.12
C GLY A 272 -18.61 1.88 7.78
N THR A 273 -18.05 0.68 7.65
CA THR A 273 -18.11 -0.09 6.41
C THR A 273 -18.44 -1.53 6.72
N ILE A 274 -19.43 -2.07 5.99
CA ILE A 274 -19.78 -3.49 6.05
C ILE A 274 -19.15 -4.19 4.85
N GLU A 275 -18.24 -5.10 5.11
CA GLU A 275 -17.55 -5.87 4.08
C GLU A 275 -18.28 -7.18 3.77
N PHE A 276 -18.43 -7.46 2.48
CA PHE A 276 -19.07 -8.67 1.97
C PHE A 276 -18.14 -9.38 0.98
N ILE A 277 -18.18 -10.70 1.01
CA ILE A 277 -17.70 -11.52 -0.11
C ILE A 277 -18.88 -11.80 -1.02
N ALA A 278 -18.69 -11.58 -2.33
CA ALA A 278 -19.71 -11.88 -3.34
C ALA A 278 -19.17 -12.94 -4.32
N ASP A 279 -20.02 -13.86 -4.75
CA ASP A 279 -19.69 -14.83 -5.80
C ASP A 279 -19.99 -14.22 -7.16
N SER A 280 -18.97 -14.13 -8.00
CA SER A 280 -19.08 -13.64 -9.39
C SER A 280 -18.96 -14.72 -10.46
N SER A 281 -18.96 -16.00 -10.09
CA SER A 281 -18.79 -17.12 -11.04
C SER A 281 -19.83 -17.16 -12.17
N GLU A 282 -21.02 -16.65 -11.92
CA GLU A 282 -22.10 -16.51 -12.92
C GLU A 282 -22.63 -15.06 -13.00
N GLY A 283 -21.78 -14.08 -12.69
CA GLY A 283 -22.14 -12.69 -12.47
C GLY A 283 -22.69 -12.42 -11.07
N LEU A 284 -22.76 -11.15 -10.69
CA LEU A 284 -23.29 -10.74 -9.36
C LEU A 284 -24.79 -10.99 -9.28
N LYS A 285 -25.26 -11.57 -8.15
CA LYS A 285 -26.68 -11.93 -7.90
C LYS A 285 -27.12 -11.47 -6.52
N PRO A 286 -28.39 -11.08 -6.34
CA PRO A 286 -28.91 -10.58 -5.07
C PRO A 286 -28.84 -11.55 -3.89
N ASP A 287 -28.68 -12.85 -4.14
CA ASP A 287 -28.54 -13.92 -3.15
C ASP A 287 -27.12 -14.49 -3.06
N GLY A 288 -26.17 -13.92 -3.83
CA GLY A 288 -24.78 -14.39 -3.95
C GLY A 288 -23.79 -13.55 -3.15
N PHE A 289 -24.15 -12.99 -1.98
CA PHE A 289 -23.21 -12.25 -1.16
C PHE A 289 -23.37 -12.57 0.33
N TRP A 290 -22.28 -12.45 1.10
CA TRP A 290 -22.25 -12.82 2.51
C TRP A 290 -21.35 -11.87 3.31
N PHE A 291 -21.77 -11.56 4.53
CA PHE A 291 -21.03 -10.75 5.48
C PHE A 291 -19.66 -11.36 5.82
N MET A 292 -18.64 -10.54 5.81
CA MET A 292 -17.29 -10.88 6.24
C MET A 292 -16.97 -10.26 7.59
N GLU A 293 -16.99 -8.92 7.65
CA GLU A 293 -16.67 -8.14 8.83
C GLU A 293 -17.24 -6.72 8.72
N MET A 294 -17.21 -5.99 9.82
CA MET A 294 -17.50 -4.56 9.84
C MET A 294 -16.27 -3.82 10.34
N ASN A 295 -15.83 -2.85 9.56
CA ASN A 295 -14.84 -1.88 9.99
C ASN A 295 -15.55 -0.70 10.65
N THR A 296 -15.31 -0.55 11.97
CA THR A 296 -16.01 0.44 12.83
C THR A 296 -15.28 1.79 12.82
N ARG A 297 -14.88 2.25 11.66
CA ARG A 297 -14.09 3.47 11.42
C ARG A 297 -14.29 4.00 10.02
N LEU A 298 -13.75 5.19 9.76
CA LEU A 298 -13.55 5.66 8.39
C LEU A 298 -12.54 4.74 7.67
N GLN A 299 -12.81 4.38 6.42
CA GLN A 299 -11.93 3.54 5.61
C GLN A 299 -10.89 4.39 4.84
N VAL A 300 -9.77 3.75 4.43
CA VAL A 300 -8.74 4.40 3.59
C VAL A 300 -9.38 4.88 2.29
N GLU A 301 -10.16 4.01 1.65
CA GLU A 301 -10.81 4.15 0.35
C GLU A 301 -12.11 4.98 0.35
N HIS A 302 -12.41 5.70 1.45
CA HIS A 302 -13.58 6.58 1.52
C HIS A 302 -13.66 7.64 0.39
N PRO A 303 -12.53 8.12 -0.20
CA PRO A 303 -12.55 9.12 -1.25
C PRO A 303 -13.34 8.72 -2.50
N VAL A 304 -13.37 7.42 -2.89
CA VAL A 304 -14.16 7.01 -4.07
C VAL A 304 -15.66 7.13 -3.81
N THR A 305 -16.11 6.87 -2.57
CA THR A 305 -17.50 7.12 -2.17
C THR A 305 -17.82 8.61 -2.18
N GLU A 306 -16.92 9.45 -1.66
CA GLU A 306 -17.07 10.90 -1.69
C GLU A 306 -17.18 11.42 -3.13
N ALA A 307 -16.35 10.87 -4.03
CA ALA A 307 -16.33 11.29 -5.43
C ALA A 307 -17.64 11.00 -6.17
N ILE A 308 -18.28 9.85 -5.92
CA ILE A 308 -19.53 9.46 -6.58
C ILE A 308 -20.79 10.01 -5.90
N THR A 309 -20.70 10.48 -4.63
CA THR A 309 -21.88 10.96 -3.89
C THR A 309 -21.88 12.46 -3.64
N GLY A 310 -20.74 13.12 -3.88
CA GLY A 310 -20.55 14.54 -3.57
C GLY A 310 -20.58 14.87 -2.08
N VAL A 311 -20.32 13.88 -1.21
CA VAL A 311 -20.37 14.00 0.26
C VAL A 311 -18.93 14.03 0.81
N ASP A 312 -18.67 14.87 1.81
CA ASP A 312 -17.44 14.80 2.61
C ASP A 312 -17.75 14.02 3.91
N LEU A 313 -17.21 12.79 4.01
CA LEU A 313 -17.48 11.90 5.14
C LEU A 313 -16.84 12.40 6.44
N VAL A 314 -15.70 13.10 6.38
CA VAL A 314 -15.08 13.72 7.56
C VAL A 314 -15.94 14.89 8.05
N GLU A 315 -16.51 15.69 7.15
CA GLU A 315 -17.50 16.70 7.55
C GLU A 315 -18.69 16.09 8.24
N TRP A 316 -19.23 14.98 7.72
CA TRP A 316 -20.34 14.28 8.35
C TRP A 316 -19.98 13.77 9.76
N GLN A 317 -18.78 13.23 9.93
CA GLN A 317 -18.30 12.81 11.25
C GLN A 317 -18.27 13.98 12.25
N LEU A 318 -17.76 15.15 11.83
CA LEU A 318 -17.69 16.35 12.67
C LEU A 318 -19.08 16.91 13.02
N ARG A 319 -20.05 16.83 12.10
CA ARG A 319 -21.44 17.26 12.31
C ARG A 319 -22.16 16.33 13.28
N VAL A 320 -22.09 15.02 13.02
CA VAL A 320 -22.78 14.01 13.86
C VAL A 320 -22.26 14.06 15.30
N VAL A 321 -20.95 14.07 15.51
CA VAL A 321 -20.39 14.18 16.87
C VAL A 321 -20.70 15.52 17.54
N SER A 322 -21.07 16.56 16.75
CA SER A 322 -21.58 17.83 17.29
C SER A 322 -23.05 17.76 17.73
N GLY A 323 -23.74 16.60 17.52
CA GLY A 323 -25.15 16.36 17.85
C GLY A 323 -26.12 16.72 16.72
N GLU A 324 -25.62 16.99 15.51
CA GLU A 324 -26.48 17.23 14.34
C GLU A 324 -26.98 15.88 13.77
N PRO A 325 -28.22 15.83 13.21
CA PRO A 325 -28.67 14.67 12.48
C PRO A 325 -27.90 14.52 11.17
N LEU A 326 -28.01 13.36 10.52
CA LEU A 326 -27.42 13.11 9.21
C LEU A 326 -27.79 14.24 8.22
N PRO A 327 -26.81 14.80 7.47
CA PRO A 327 -27.06 15.89 6.53
C PRO A 327 -27.97 15.53 5.34
N LYS A 328 -28.06 14.24 4.99
CA LYS A 328 -28.90 13.70 3.92
C LYS A 328 -29.61 12.43 4.38
N ARG A 329 -30.82 12.22 3.90
CA ARG A 329 -31.57 10.97 4.01
C ARG A 329 -31.20 10.03 2.87
N GLN A 330 -31.58 8.76 2.96
CA GLN A 330 -31.29 7.75 1.94
C GLN A 330 -31.83 8.13 0.55
N ASP A 331 -33.00 8.71 0.48
CA ASP A 331 -33.65 9.15 -0.76
C ASP A 331 -33.04 10.40 -1.41
N GLU A 332 -32.12 11.08 -0.71
CA GLU A 332 -31.38 12.24 -1.18
C GLU A 332 -29.95 11.89 -1.65
N LEU A 333 -29.56 10.62 -1.53
CA LEU A 333 -28.27 10.11 -1.97
C LEU A 333 -28.39 9.49 -3.37
N SER A 334 -27.44 9.78 -4.22
CA SER A 334 -27.37 9.25 -5.59
C SER A 334 -25.94 9.03 -6.02
N ILE A 335 -25.75 8.12 -6.96
CA ILE A 335 -24.45 7.89 -7.62
C ILE A 335 -24.33 8.86 -8.79
N ASP A 336 -23.20 9.56 -8.87
CA ASP A 336 -22.80 10.37 -10.02
C ASP A 336 -21.48 9.87 -10.57
N GLY A 337 -21.51 9.24 -11.75
CA GLY A 337 -20.36 8.73 -12.44
C GLY A 337 -19.66 7.54 -11.77
N TRP A 338 -18.34 7.50 -11.87
CA TRP A 338 -17.47 6.42 -11.42
C TRP A 338 -16.17 6.96 -10.88
N ALA A 339 -15.63 6.36 -9.83
CA ALA A 339 -14.36 6.77 -9.23
C ALA A 339 -13.44 5.58 -8.98
N PHE A 340 -12.14 5.86 -9.05
CA PHE A 340 -11.07 4.94 -8.65
C PHE A 340 -10.14 5.61 -7.65
N GLU A 341 -9.60 4.84 -6.73
CA GLU A 341 -8.48 5.19 -5.86
C GLU A 341 -7.35 4.19 -6.08
N ALA A 342 -6.12 4.67 -6.21
CA ALA A 342 -4.93 3.83 -6.22
C ALA A 342 -4.01 4.25 -5.07
N ARG A 343 -3.49 3.28 -4.32
CA ARG A 343 -2.61 3.51 -3.18
C ARG A 343 -1.15 3.52 -3.63
N LEU A 344 -0.56 4.70 -3.66
CA LEU A 344 0.86 4.88 -3.97
C LEU A 344 1.69 4.62 -2.71
N TYR A 345 2.53 3.59 -2.76
CA TYR A 345 3.42 3.18 -1.68
C TYR A 345 4.90 3.33 -2.07
N ALA A 346 5.74 3.61 -1.07
CA ALA A 346 7.18 3.43 -1.19
C ALA A 346 7.53 1.94 -1.06
N GLU A 347 7.35 1.19 -2.14
CA GLU A 347 7.57 -0.26 -2.24
C GLU A 347 8.21 -0.63 -3.56
N ASP A 348 9.15 -1.56 -3.54
CA ASP A 348 9.77 -2.13 -4.74
C ASP A 348 8.98 -3.34 -5.23
N ALA A 349 8.12 -3.13 -6.22
CA ALA A 349 7.26 -4.17 -6.77
C ALA A 349 8.07 -5.31 -7.43
N GLU A 350 9.21 -5.01 -8.02
CA GLU A 350 10.07 -6.00 -8.70
C GLU A 350 10.81 -6.88 -7.70
N ARG A 351 11.03 -6.39 -6.48
CA ARG A 351 11.66 -7.13 -5.38
C ARG A 351 10.63 -7.66 -4.37
N GLY A 352 9.42 -8.03 -4.85
CA GLY A 352 8.38 -8.62 -4.03
C GLY A 352 7.67 -7.63 -3.09
N PHE A 353 7.67 -6.35 -3.47
CA PHE A 353 7.06 -5.25 -2.70
C PHE A 353 7.74 -5.00 -1.35
N LEU A 354 9.05 -5.11 -1.33
CA LEU A 354 9.81 -4.68 -0.16
C LEU A 354 9.62 -3.18 0.04
N PRO A 355 9.34 -2.73 1.28
CA PRO A 355 9.26 -1.31 1.58
C PRO A 355 10.59 -0.62 1.27
N ALA A 356 10.51 0.53 0.61
CA ALA A 356 11.65 1.35 0.27
C ALA A 356 11.77 2.50 1.29
N ILE A 357 12.79 2.40 2.14
CA ILE A 357 13.08 3.39 3.18
C ILE A 357 14.08 4.39 2.63
N GLY A 358 13.94 5.66 2.99
CA GLY A 358 14.87 6.68 2.54
C GLY A 358 14.24 8.04 2.37
N MET A 359 15.01 8.98 1.86
CA MET A 359 14.55 10.33 1.60
C MET A 359 13.86 10.40 0.22
N LEU A 360 12.67 10.95 0.18
CA LEU A 360 11.99 11.34 -1.06
C LEU A 360 12.71 12.57 -1.64
N ALA A 361 13.78 12.33 -2.41
CA ALA A 361 14.59 13.40 -2.96
C ALA A 361 13.79 14.33 -3.91
N HIS A 362 12.84 13.73 -4.62
CA HIS A 362 11.88 14.44 -5.46
C HIS A 362 10.53 13.74 -5.41
N LEU A 363 9.46 14.52 -5.38
CA LEU A 363 8.08 14.03 -5.46
C LEU A 363 7.25 15.03 -6.25
N ASP A 364 6.71 14.58 -7.38
CA ASP A 364 5.77 15.33 -8.21
C ASP A 364 4.52 14.47 -8.41
N LEU A 365 3.41 14.95 -7.90
CA LEU A 365 2.11 14.27 -7.92
C LEU A 365 1.15 15.04 -8.84
N PRO A 366 0.34 14.35 -9.65
CA PRO A 366 -0.49 14.95 -10.69
C PRO A 366 -1.78 15.60 -10.12
N GLU A 367 -1.66 16.64 -9.31
CA GLU A 367 -2.77 17.34 -8.64
C GLU A 367 -3.75 18.01 -9.62
N ASP A 368 -3.30 18.31 -10.83
CA ASP A 368 -4.13 18.86 -11.92
C ASP A 368 -4.96 17.80 -12.66
N LEU A 369 -4.60 16.52 -12.53
CA LEU A 369 -5.27 15.38 -13.20
C LEU A 369 -6.13 14.57 -12.25
N ALA A 370 -5.83 14.58 -10.96
CA ALA A 370 -6.46 13.73 -9.94
C ALA A 370 -6.55 14.46 -8.59
N ARG A 371 -7.49 14.05 -7.75
CA ARG A 371 -7.44 14.37 -6.32
C ARG A 371 -6.30 13.57 -5.70
N ILE A 372 -5.43 14.26 -4.99
CA ILE A 372 -4.30 13.66 -4.27
C ILE A 372 -4.49 13.84 -2.77
N ASP A 373 -4.59 12.72 -2.07
CA ASP A 373 -4.54 12.72 -0.60
C ASP A 373 -3.15 12.21 -0.19
N SER A 374 -2.21 13.14 0.08
CA SER A 374 -0.82 12.84 0.46
C SER A 374 -0.54 13.20 1.92
N GLY A 375 0.34 12.41 2.52
CA GLY A 375 0.89 12.66 3.86
C GLY A 375 2.37 13.07 3.87
N VAL A 376 2.98 13.23 2.68
CA VAL A 376 4.40 13.53 2.51
C VAL A 376 4.63 14.55 1.39
N HIS A 377 5.81 15.17 1.37
CA HIS A 377 6.30 16.04 0.31
C HIS A 377 7.76 15.72 -0.04
N ALA A 378 8.29 16.34 -1.09
CA ALA A 378 9.71 16.20 -1.42
C ALA A 378 10.58 16.67 -0.24
N GLY A 379 11.62 15.90 0.07
CA GLY A 379 12.51 16.10 1.21
C GLY A 379 12.12 15.30 2.47
N ASP A 380 10.92 14.73 2.53
CA ASP A 380 10.51 13.87 3.65
C ASP A 380 11.24 12.53 3.64
N HIS A 381 11.36 11.94 4.81
CA HIS A 381 11.97 10.63 5.00
C HIS A 381 10.90 9.55 5.22
N ILE A 382 10.88 8.54 4.35
CA ILE A 382 10.07 7.33 4.57
C ILE A 382 10.75 6.49 5.64
N SER A 383 10.14 6.40 6.81
CA SER A 383 10.69 5.72 7.98
C SER A 383 10.29 4.25 8.04
N PRO A 384 11.06 3.38 8.72
CA PRO A 384 10.70 1.97 8.90
C PRO A 384 9.61 1.75 9.97
N PHE A 385 9.16 2.79 10.67
CA PHE A 385 8.27 2.66 11.83
C PHE A 385 6.79 2.60 11.46
N TYR A 386 6.41 3.10 10.29
CA TYR A 386 5.02 3.29 9.90
C TYR A 386 4.75 2.76 8.48
N ASP A 387 3.48 2.76 8.13
CA ASP A 387 3.03 2.39 6.78
C ASP A 387 3.69 3.29 5.72
N PRO A 388 4.27 2.71 4.63
CA PRO A 388 5.02 3.46 3.63
C PRO A 388 4.14 4.17 2.58
N MET A 389 2.86 4.41 2.87
CA MET A 389 1.96 5.11 1.95
C MET A 389 2.42 6.55 1.70
N ILE A 390 2.68 6.87 0.45
CA ILE A 390 3.04 8.20 -0.03
C ILE A 390 1.77 9.03 -0.23
N ALA A 391 0.84 8.50 -1.02
CA ALA A 391 -0.38 9.19 -1.40
C ALA A 391 -1.46 8.23 -1.90
N LYS A 392 -2.69 8.72 -1.94
CA LYS A 392 -3.78 8.12 -2.70
C LYS A 392 -4.03 8.98 -3.94
N VAL A 393 -4.13 8.34 -5.10
CA VAL A 393 -4.45 8.96 -6.38
C VAL A 393 -5.90 8.63 -6.71
N ILE A 394 -6.78 9.64 -6.68
CA ILE A 394 -8.22 9.46 -6.81
C ILE A 394 -8.69 10.14 -8.09
N THR A 395 -9.39 9.40 -8.94
CA THR A 395 -9.96 9.93 -10.19
C THR A 395 -11.46 9.69 -10.25
N HIS A 396 -12.17 10.57 -10.93
CA HIS A 396 -13.60 10.49 -11.17
C HIS A 396 -13.89 10.73 -12.66
N GLY A 397 -14.92 10.09 -13.18
CA GLY A 397 -15.39 10.26 -14.55
C GLY A 397 -16.89 10.00 -14.69
N PRO A 398 -17.52 10.42 -15.80
CA PRO A 398 -18.93 10.19 -16.02
C PRO A 398 -19.28 8.69 -16.20
N ASP A 399 -18.28 7.88 -16.51
CA ASP A 399 -18.37 6.43 -16.65
C ASP A 399 -17.06 5.76 -16.23
N ARG A 400 -17.09 4.44 -16.08
CA ARG A 400 -15.95 3.63 -15.63
C ARG A 400 -14.72 3.76 -16.54
N ALA A 401 -14.92 3.69 -17.85
CA ALA A 401 -13.82 3.74 -18.82
C ALA A 401 -13.09 5.09 -18.75
N THR A 402 -13.84 6.17 -18.65
CA THR A 402 -13.28 7.53 -18.51
C THR A 402 -12.53 7.69 -17.20
N ALA A 403 -13.09 7.23 -16.08
CA ALA A 403 -12.45 7.32 -14.76
C ALA A 403 -11.15 6.50 -14.72
N LEU A 404 -11.15 5.27 -15.26
CA LEU A 404 -9.98 4.39 -15.34
C LEU A 404 -8.89 4.96 -16.26
N SER A 405 -9.27 5.51 -17.42
CA SER A 405 -8.33 6.20 -18.32
C SER A 405 -7.66 7.38 -17.64
N ARG A 406 -8.41 8.17 -16.84
CA ARG A 406 -7.86 9.25 -16.02
C ARG A 406 -6.88 8.73 -14.98
N LEU A 407 -7.20 7.60 -14.30
CA LEU A 407 -6.30 6.98 -13.34
C LEU A 407 -4.98 6.55 -14.00
N SER A 408 -5.06 5.82 -15.13
CA SER A 408 -3.87 5.40 -15.89
C SER A 408 -3.02 6.60 -16.33
N THR A 409 -3.67 7.71 -16.74
CA THR A 409 -2.98 8.94 -17.13
C THR A 409 -2.32 9.62 -15.93
N ALA A 410 -3.02 9.75 -14.83
CA ALA A 410 -2.47 10.34 -13.60
C ALA A 410 -1.27 9.52 -13.08
N LEU A 411 -1.39 8.19 -13.01
CA LEU A 411 -0.30 7.32 -12.59
C LEU A 411 0.94 7.41 -13.51
N ALA A 412 0.76 7.71 -14.80
CA ALA A 412 1.85 7.91 -15.74
C ALA A 412 2.65 9.20 -15.49
N GLU A 413 2.08 10.17 -14.79
CA GLU A 413 2.71 11.46 -14.46
C GLU A 413 3.26 11.51 -13.02
N VAL A 414 3.14 10.44 -12.24
CA VAL A 414 3.79 10.32 -10.92
C VAL A 414 5.30 10.24 -11.10
N ARG A 415 6.04 11.13 -10.42
CA ARG A 415 7.50 11.14 -10.43
C ARG A 415 8.01 11.21 -9.00
N ALA A 416 8.70 10.17 -8.58
CA ALA A 416 9.35 10.11 -7.28
C ALA A 416 10.77 9.58 -7.43
N THR A 417 11.72 10.18 -6.70
CA THR A 417 13.10 9.70 -6.65
C THR A 417 13.60 9.62 -5.21
N GLY A 418 14.66 8.85 -5.00
CA GLY A 418 15.24 8.59 -3.69
C GLY A 418 14.72 7.31 -3.03
N VAL A 419 13.49 6.89 -3.37
CA VAL A 419 12.89 5.61 -2.95
C VAL A 419 12.21 4.94 -4.14
N ALA A 420 12.15 3.61 -4.14
CA ALA A 420 11.34 2.87 -5.10
C ALA A 420 9.85 3.04 -4.76
N THR A 421 8.99 3.07 -5.79
CA THR A 421 7.53 3.15 -5.61
C THR A 421 6.81 2.10 -6.45
N ASN A 422 5.57 1.79 -6.07
CA ASN A 422 4.71 0.88 -6.82
C ASN A 422 3.96 1.56 -8.00
N ALA A 423 4.32 2.79 -8.41
CA ALA A 423 3.59 3.56 -9.43
C ALA A 423 3.45 2.83 -10.77
N SER A 424 4.54 2.24 -11.30
CA SER A 424 4.51 1.46 -12.55
C SER A 424 3.60 0.24 -12.44
N PHE A 425 3.66 -0.47 -11.31
CA PHE A 425 2.78 -1.61 -11.01
C PHE A 425 1.30 -1.18 -11.00
N LEU A 426 0.96 -0.09 -10.30
CA LEU A 426 -0.41 0.45 -10.25
C LEU A 426 -0.92 0.78 -11.66
N ARG A 427 -0.08 1.42 -12.48
CA ARG A 427 -0.46 1.76 -13.85
C ARG A 427 -0.67 0.53 -14.72
N ARG A 428 0.20 -0.49 -14.61
CA ARG A 428 0.02 -1.76 -15.34
C ARG A 428 -1.25 -2.45 -14.91
N LEU A 429 -1.53 -2.48 -13.61
CA LEU A 429 -2.75 -3.06 -13.05
C LEU A 429 -4.00 -2.31 -13.53
N ALA A 430 -3.97 -0.97 -13.59
CA ALA A 430 -5.06 -0.18 -14.15
C ALA A 430 -5.33 -0.43 -15.64
N ASN A 431 -4.36 -0.97 -16.39
CA ASN A 431 -4.47 -1.32 -17.81
C ASN A 431 -4.55 -2.84 -18.04
N GLU A 432 -4.64 -3.64 -16.97
CA GLU A 432 -4.79 -5.09 -17.09
C GLU A 432 -6.15 -5.40 -17.75
N PRO A 433 -6.20 -6.30 -18.77
CA PRO A 433 -7.38 -6.50 -19.60
C PRO A 433 -8.64 -6.89 -18.82
N ASP A 434 -8.57 -7.90 -17.94
CA ASP A 434 -9.73 -8.36 -17.18
C ASP A 434 -10.26 -7.26 -16.25
N PHE A 435 -9.36 -6.49 -15.63
CA PHE A 435 -9.74 -5.35 -14.83
C PHE A 435 -10.36 -4.23 -15.67
N ALA A 436 -9.76 -3.91 -16.82
CA ALA A 436 -10.26 -2.87 -17.70
C ALA A 436 -11.67 -3.19 -18.23
N GLU A 437 -11.97 -4.46 -18.50
CA GLU A 437 -13.28 -4.95 -18.91
C GLU A 437 -14.32 -5.02 -17.78
N GLY A 438 -13.90 -4.85 -16.51
CA GLY A 438 -14.80 -4.83 -15.36
C GLY A 438 -15.02 -6.20 -14.72
N ASN A 439 -14.06 -7.10 -14.83
CA ASN A 439 -14.08 -8.45 -14.27
C ASN A 439 -13.07 -8.63 -13.11
N PRO A 440 -13.05 -7.75 -12.09
CA PRO A 440 -12.13 -7.92 -10.97
C PRO A 440 -12.53 -9.12 -10.11
N ASP A 441 -11.54 -9.84 -9.57
CA ASP A 441 -11.69 -10.77 -8.49
C ASP A 441 -10.46 -10.71 -7.56
N THR A 442 -10.54 -11.29 -6.36
CA THR A 442 -9.45 -11.19 -5.37
C THR A 442 -8.18 -11.96 -5.76
N GLY A 443 -8.21 -12.79 -6.78
CA GLY A 443 -7.06 -13.56 -7.31
C GLY A 443 -6.40 -12.93 -8.52
N LEU A 444 -6.94 -11.83 -9.09
CA LEU A 444 -6.47 -11.24 -10.34
C LEU A 444 -4.99 -10.85 -10.27
N ILE A 445 -4.59 -10.12 -9.24
CA ILE A 445 -3.19 -9.69 -9.08
C ILE A 445 -2.24 -10.90 -8.99
N GLU A 446 -2.62 -11.94 -8.26
CA GLU A 446 -1.77 -13.14 -8.09
C GLU A 446 -1.58 -13.88 -9.41
N ARG A 447 -2.63 -14.01 -10.22
CA ARG A 447 -2.55 -14.64 -11.55
C ARG A 447 -1.62 -13.92 -12.52
N HIS A 448 -1.60 -12.59 -12.48
CA HIS A 448 -0.82 -11.74 -13.39
C HIS A 448 0.44 -11.14 -12.74
N LEU A 449 0.80 -11.57 -11.52
CA LEU A 449 1.85 -10.94 -10.74
C LEU A 449 3.19 -10.83 -11.48
N ALA A 450 3.59 -11.89 -12.17
CA ALA A 450 4.85 -11.92 -12.92
C ALA A 450 4.91 -10.84 -14.02
N GLU A 451 3.80 -10.62 -14.73
CA GLU A 451 3.69 -9.62 -15.80
C GLU A 451 3.62 -8.21 -15.22
N LEU A 452 2.83 -8.05 -14.15
CA LEU A 452 2.62 -6.76 -13.48
C LEU A 452 3.90 -6.22 -12.80
N THR A 453 4.80 -7.11 -12.39
CA THR A 453 6.06 -6.75 -11.70
C THR A 453 7.31 -6.93 -12.55
N MET A 454 7.17 -7.29 -13.82
CA MET A 454 8.31 -7.52 -14.71
C MET A 454 9.14 -6.24 -14.92
N ALA A 455 10.45 -6.35 -14.72
CA ALA A 455 11.37 -5.27 -15.08
C ALA A 455 11.44 -5.07 -16.59
N HIS A 456 11.27 -3.84 -17.05
CA HIS A 456 11.47 -3.51 -18.45
C HIS A 456 12.91 -2.99 -18.70
N PRO A 457 13.61 -3.49 -19.72
CA PRO A 457 14.91 -2.95 -20.10
C PRO A 457 14.77 -1.47 -20.47
N ALA A 458 15.76 -0.67 -20.13
CA ALA A 458 15.75 0.75 -20.45
C ALA A 458 15.83 0.94 -21.97
N PRO A 459 14.88 1.68 -22.59
CA PRO A 459 14.97 2.03 -24.01
C PRO A 459 16.22 2.86 -24.30
N SER A 460 16.75 2.75 -25.51
CA SER A 460 18.02 3.42 -25.87
C SER A 460 17.96 4.95 -25.72
N GLU A 461 16.80 5.58 -26.01
CA GLU A 461 16.59 7.03 -25.81
C GLU A 461 16.57 7.43 -24.33
N VAL A 462 16.14 6.54 -23.44
CA VAL A 462 16.19 6.73 -21.97
C VAL A 462 17.64 6.70 -21.50
N VAL A 463 18.41 5.68 -21.92
CA VAL A 463 19.84 5.54 -21.59
C VAL A 463 20.64 6.72 -22.11
N ALA A 464 20.38 7.14 -23.35
CA ALA A 464 21.09 8.27 -23.96
C ALA A 464 20.76 9.59 -23.26
N LEU A 465 19.49 9.83 -22.88
CA LEU A 465 19.12 11.03 -22.11
C LEU A 465 19.77 11.01 -20.72
N ALA A 466 19.84 9.84 -20.06
CA ALA A 466 20.53 9.68 -18.78
C ALA A 466 22.01 10.06 -18.90
N ALA A 467 22.72 9.56 -19.91
CA ALA A 467 24.11 9.88 -20.18
C ALA A 467 24.34 11.38 -20.43
N LEU A 468 23.50 11.99 -21.28
CA LEU A 468 23.57 13.43 -21.56
C LEU A 468 23.29 14.28 -20.31
N SER A 469 22.34 13.86 -19.49
CA SER A 469 22.00 14.53 -18.24
C SER A 469 23.18 14.50 -17.25
N LEU A 470 23.74 13.31 -17.00
CA LEU A 470 24.82 13.11 -16.04
C LEU A 470 26.16 13.73 -16.49
N SER A 471 26.41 13.79 -17.80
CA SER A 471 27.60 14.45 -18.32
C SER A 471 27.56 15.99 -18.21
N GLY A 472 26.40 16.57 -17.88
CA GLY A 472 26.22 18.03 -17.93
C GLY A 472 26.02 18.61 -19.33
N ALA A 473 25.92 17.76 -20.36
CA ALA A 473 25.78 18.21 -21.75
C ALA A 473 24.48 19.00 -22.00
N LEU A 474 23.44 18.77 -21.17
CA LEU A 474 22.14 19.43 -21.24
C LEU A 474 22.06 20.71 -20.40
N GLU A 475 23.09 21.04 -19.63
CA GLU A 475 23.11 22.26 -18.84
C GLU A 475 23.34 23.49 -19.75
N PRO A 476 22.62 24.60 -19.50
CA PRO A 476 22.84 25.81 -20.26
C PRO A 476 24.25 26.34 -20.00
N ALA A 477 24.99 26.65 -21.06
CA ALA A 477 26.32 27.26 -20.95
C ALA A 477 26.23 28.56 -20.13
N ALA A 478 27.18 28.73 -19.18
CA ALA A 478 27.26 29.97 -18.41
C ALA A 478 27.49 31.15 -19.38
N PRO A 479 26.67 32.22 -19.34
CA PRO A 479 26.64 33.22 -20.38
C PRO A 479 27.94 34.01 -20.55
N ASN A 480 28.79 33.99 -19.55
CA ASN A 480 30.06 34.75 -19.51
C ASN A 480 31.35 33.89 -19.59
N ASP A 481 31.23 32.56 -19.76
CA ASP A 481 32.37 31.67 -19.90
C ASP A 481 32.61 31.35 -21.38
N PRO A 482 33.74 31.86 -21.98
CA PRO A 482 34.05 31.59 -23.37
C PRO A 482 34.29 30.09 -23.64
N TRP A 483 34.75 29.33 -22.64
CA TRP A 483 35.02 27.90 -22.76
C TRP A 483 33.73 27.09 -22.71
N ALA A 484 32.75 27.52 -21.96
CA ALA A 484 31.43 26.90 -21.93
C ALA A 484 30.66 27.07 -23.25
N ARG A 485 31.04 28.01 -24.12
CA ARG A 485 30.42 28.20 -25.45
C ARG A 485 30.92 27.20 -26.50
N LEU A 486 32.05 26.57 -26.26
CA LEU A 486 32.64 25.60 -27.17
C LEU A 486 32.93 24.26 -26.46
N PRO A 487 31.92 23.66 -25.81
CA PRO A 487 32.13 22.38 -25.15
C PRO A 487 32.54 21.34 -26.18
N GLY A 488 33.61 20.60 -25.88
CA GLY A 488 34.10 19.54 -26.73
C GLY A 488 34.77 20.03 -28.02
N PHE A 489 35.17 21.32 -28.15
CA PHE A 489 35.88 21.81 -29.34
C PHE A 489 37.19 21.06 -29.55
N ARG A 490 37.38 20.46 -30.72
CA ARG A 490 38.61 19.84 -31.20
C ARG A 490 38.94 20.32 -32.63
N LEU A 491 40.24 20.60 -32.90
CA LEU A 491 40.67 21.18 -34.18
C LEU A 491 40.56 20.22 -35.37
N TRP A 492 40.64 18.90 -35.14
CA TRP A 492 40.83 17.95 -36.23
C TRP A 492 39.95 16.68 -36.13
N SER A 493 39.08 16.57 -35.16
CA SER A 493 38.16 15.44 -35.00
C SER A 493 36.87 15.87 -34.34
N GLU A 494 35.78 15.13 -34.56
CA GLU A 494 34.59 15.28 -33.74
C GLU A 494 34.94 14.91 -32.28
N ALA A 495 34.48 15.72 -31.34
CA ALA A 495 34.58 15.39 -29.92
C ALA A 495 33.54 14.33 -29.58
N ALA A 496 34.00 13.20 -29.09
CA ALA A 496 33.15 12.20 -28.49
C ALA A 496 33.38 12.21 -26.97
N ASP A 497 32.34 12.26 -26.23
CA ASP A 497 32.31 12.07 -24.78
C ASP A 497 31.86 10.64 -24.48
N PHE A 498 32.40 10.06 -23.39
CA PHE A 498 32.12 8.70 -22.97
C PHE A 498 31.64 8.71 -21.54
N VAL A 499 30.54 8.02 -21.29
CA VAL A 499 29.96 7.86 -19.96
C VAL A 499 29.65 6.39 -19.77
N THR A 500 30.05 5.83 -18.65
CA THR A 500 29.59 4.50 -18.23
C THR A 500 28.57 4.68 -17.13
N LEU A 501 27.35 4.18 -17.37
CA LEU A 501 26.24 4.20 -16.45
C LEU A 501 26.12 2.83 -15.80
N ASP A 502 25.82 2.80 -14.52
CA ASP A 502 25.31 1.63 -13.85
C ASP A 502 23.77 1.68 -13.86
N HIS A 503 23.14 0.58 -14.25
CA HIS A 503 21.71 0.35 -14.11
C HIS A 503 21.51 -1.04 -13.52
N ARG A 504 21.19 -1.10 -12.24
CA ARG A 504 20.92 -2.37 -11.51
C ARG A 504 22.10 -3.37 -11.54
N GLY A 505 23.32 -2.88 -11.41
CA GLY A 505 24.54 -3.69 -11.49
C GLY A 505 24.97 -4.04 -12.92
N HIS A 506 24.27 -3.53 -13.94
CA HIS A 506 24.68 -3.66 -15.34
C HIS A 506 25.31 -2.36 -15.82
N HIS A 507 26.53 -2.46 -16.28
CA HIS A 507 27.28 -1.31 -16.83
C HIS A 507 26.92 -1.12 -18.30
N VAL A 508 26.44 0.07 -18.65
CA VAL A 508 26.08 0.47 -20.01
C VAL A 508 27.05 1.58 -20.44
N ALA A 509 27.86 1.32 -21.46
CA ALA A 509 28.76 2.32 -22.04
C ALA A 509 28.01 3.13 -23.10
N VAL A 510 28.02 4.44 -22.95
CA VAL A 510 27.42 5.39 -23.88
C VAL A 510 28.51 6.33 -24.40
N SER A 511 28.62 6.43 -25.69
CA SER A 511 29.41 7.50 -26.34
C SER A 511 28.45 8.46 -27.03
N PHE A 512 28.75 9.75 -26.98
CA PHE A 512 27.95 10.75 -27.69
C PHE A 512 28.82 11.88 -28.24
N SER A 513 28.39 12.45 -29.32
CA SER A 513 28.98 13.62 -29.95
C SER A 513 27.95 14.69 -30.24
N ARG A 514 28.34 15.95 -30.17
CA ARG A 514 27.48 17.09 -30.48
C ARG A 514 27.37 17.30 -31.97
N ARG A 515 26.15 17.33 -32.52
CA ARG A 515 25.91 17.62 -33.95
C ARG A 515 25.10 18.92 -34.08
N GLY A 516 25.79 20.06 -34.07
CA GLY A 516 25.15 21.38 -34.24
C GLY A 516 24.36 21.84 -32.99
N GLU A 517 23.42 22.76 -33.20
CA GLU A 517 22.67 23.37 -32.12
C GLU A 517 21.67 22.37 -31.46
N GLY A 518 22.03 21.90 -30.27
CA GLY A 518 21.15 21.07 -29.45
C GLY A 518 20.95 19.64 -29.96
N ALA A 519 21.68 19.19 -30.98
CA ALA A 519 21.63 17.81 -31.50
C ALA A 519 22.81 16.99 -31.00
N TYR A 520 22.58 15.70 -30.73
CA TYR A 520 23.59 14.74 -30.32
C TYR A 520 23.44 13.45 -31.11
N ALA A 521 24.58 12.84 -31.50
CA ALA A 521 24.59 11.45 -31.90
C ALA A 521 25.09 10.64 -30.69
N ALA A 522 24.35 9.66 -30.27
CA ALA A 522 24.75 8.75 -29.19
C ALA A 522 24.84 7.31 -29.72
N THR A 523 25.81 6.56 -29.21
CA THR A 523 25.86 5.11 -29.42
C THR A 523 25.61 4.41 -28.08
N VAL A 524 24.56 3.61 -28.03
CA VAL A 524 24.14 2.82 -26.85
C VAL A 524 24.15 1.36 -27.28
N ASP A 525 24.93 0.51 -26.62
CA ASP A 525 25.06 -0.93 -26.92
C ASP A 525 25.33 -1.21 -28.43
N GLY A 526 26.18 -0.37 -29.07
CA GLY A 526 26.51 -0.49 -30.48
C GLY A 526 25.42 -0.02 -31.45
N ARG A 527 24.32 0.61 -30.98
CA ARG A 527 23.31 1.24 -31.81
C ARG A 527 23.50 2.74 -31.84
N ASP A 528 23.52 3.28 -33.02
CA ASP A 528 23.58 4.72 -33.22
C ASP A 528 22.19 5.34 -33.14
N ILE A 529 22.10 6.43 -32.39
CA ILE A 529 20.86 7.14 -32.12
C ILE A 529 21.12 8.63 -32.34
N ASP A 530 20.34 9.24 -33.20
CA ASP A 530 20.31 10.69 -33.34
C ASP A 530 19.32 11.26 -32.32
N LEU A 531 19.79 12.16 -31.45
CA LEU A 531 19.03 12.77 -30.40
C LEU A 531 18.89 14.28 -30.63
N HIS A 532 17.67 14.78 -30.53
CA HIS A 532 17.33 16.18 -30.54
C HIS A 532 16.62 16.57 -29.24
N PRO A 533 17.34 16.60 -28.10
CA PRO A 533 16.70 16.91 -26.83
C PRO A 533 16.32 18.39 -26.77
N GLY A 534 15.04 18.67 -26.95
CA GLY A 534 14.44 19.98 -26.72
C GLY A 534 13.76 20.01 -25.36
N ARG A 535 13.65 21.17 -24.74
CA ARG A 535 12.91 21.33 -23.48
C ARG A 535 11.51 21.88 -23.75
N SER A 536 10.49 21.26 -23.18
CA SER A 536 9.11 21.75 -23.18
C SER A 536 8.60 21.74 -21.74
N GLY A 537 8.65 22.89 -21.08
CA GLY A 537 8.47 22.97 -19.63
C GLY A 537 9.58 22.22 -18.89
N ASP A 538 9.22 21.24 -18.08
CA ASP A 538 10.11 20.33 -17.35
C ASP A 538 10.50 19.07 -18.14
N ALA A 539 9.84 18.82 -19.29
CA ALA A 539 10.09 17.63 -20.11
C ALA A 539 11.17 17.86 -21.16
N TYR A 540 11.92 16.78 -21.47
CA TYR A 540 12.76 16.69 -22.64
C TYR A 540 11.98 16.03 -23.79
N LEU A 541 12.06 16.64 -24.98
CA LEU A 541 11.54 16.05 -26.22
C LEU A 541 12.74 15.49 -27.00
N THR A 542 12.78 14.18 -27.14
CA THR A 542 13.81 13.51 -27.94
C THR A 542 13.18 13.00 -29.24
N GLU A 543 13.93 13.02 -30.34
CA GLU A 543 13.53 12.38 -31.59
C GLU A 543 14.50 11.25 -31.88
N THR A 544 13.99 10.03 -31.98
CA THR A 544 14.76 8.81 -32.28
C THR A 544 13.99 8.03 -33.34
N ASP A 545 14.66 7.61 -34.40
CA ASP A 545 14.06 6.87 -35.53
C ASP A 545 12.80 7.55 -36.11
N GLY A 546 12.81 8.91 -36.18
CA GLY A 546 11.67 9.70 -36.67
C GLY A 546 10.46 9.73 -35.75
N ARG A 547 10.59 9.27 -34.50
CA ARG A 547 9.54 9.32 -33.46
C ARG A 547 9.93 10.29 -32.36
N LYS A 548 8.99 11.12 -31.93
CA LYS A 548 9.16 12.01 -30.79
C LYS A 548 8.74 11.34 -29.50
N HIS A 549 9.61 11.42 -28.50
CA HIS A 549 9.39 10.90 -27.16
C HIS A 549 9.40 12.05 -26.15
N ARG A 550 8.48 12.04 -25.21
CA ARG A 550 8.48 12.93 -24.07
C ARG A 550 9.05 12.19 -22.88
N LEU A 551 10.11 12.73 -22.29
CA LEU A 551 10.87 12.15 -21.20
C LEU A 551 11.06 13.21 -20.10
N HIS A 552 11.13 12.77 -18.85
CA HIS A 552 11.53 13.62 -17.74
C HIS A 552 12.80 13.05 -17.12
N ALA A 553 13.79 13.88 -16.88
CA ALA A 553 15.03 13.47 -16.24
C ALA A 553 15.21 14.29 -14.96
N ILE A 554 15.25 13.61 -13.83
CA ILE A 554 15.50 14.21 -12.53
C ILE A 554 16.89 13.78 -12.11
N ARG A 555 17.80 14.76 -12.08
CA ARG A 555 19.21 14.55 -11.79
C ARG A 555 19.50 14.80 -10.31
N GLY A 556 20.18 13.85 -9.68
CA GLY A 556 20.87 14.00 -8.41
C GLY A 556 22.36 14.39 -8.64
N ASP A 557 23.20 14.20 -7.64
CA ASP A 557 24.62 14.54 -7.72
C ASP A 557 25.38 13.64 -8.70
N ARG A 558 25.23 12.32 -8.57
CA ARG A 558 25.92 11.29 -9.39
C ARG A 558 24.94 10.29 -10.01
N ASP A 559 23.68 10.55 -9.93
CA ASP A 559 22.58 9.70 -10.39
C ASP A 559 21.55 10.51 -11.17
N VAL A 560 20.73 9.81 -11.93
CA VAL A 560 19.58 10.37 -12.64
C VAL A 560 18.47 9.33 -12.72
N THR A 561 17.24 9.76 -12.52
CA THR A 561 16.08 8.94 -12.85
C THR A 561 15.38 9.53 -14.06
N VAL A 562 15.18 8.69 -15.07
CA VAL A 562 14.47 9.07 -16.31
C VAL A 562 13.10 8.41 -16.31
N PHE A 563 12.06 9.21 -16.54
CA PHE A 563 10.66 8.80 -16.60
C PHE A 563 10.13 8.86 -18.03
N LYS A 564 9.40 7.80 -18.42
CA LYS A 564 8.73 7.71 -19.72
C LYS A 564 7.45 6.89 -19.59
N GLY A 565 6.30 7.54 -19.79
CA GLY A 565 5.00 6.87 -19.87
C GLY A 565 4.63 6.03 -18.65
N GLY A 566 4.97 6.50 -17.42
CA GLY A 566 4.69 5.83 -16.17
C GLY A 566 5.71 4.76 -15.75
N GLU A 567 6.75 4.56 -16.53
CA GLU A 567 7.91 3.76 -16.17
C GLU A 567 9.06 4.67 -15.76
N SER A 568 9.94 4.16 -14.91
CA SER A 568 11.14 4.89 -14.44
C SER A 568 12.38 4.00 -14.48
N TRP A 569 13.50 4.62 -14.81
CA TRP A 569 14.80 3.96 -14.83
C TRP A 569 15.82 4.83 -14.10
N HIS A 570 16.46 4.24 -13.13
CA HIS A 570 17.50 4.90 -12.35
C HIS A 570 18.89 4.49 -12.86
N PHE A 571 19.77 5.48 -13.03
CA PHE A 571 21.14 5.31 -13.49
C PHE A 571 22.08 6.07 -12.56
N SER A 572 23.25 5.50 -12.30
CA SER A 572 24.35 6.18 -11.62
C SER A 572 25.62 6.18 -12.47
N LEU A 573 26.51 7.15 -12.22
CA LEU A 573 27.81 7.20 -12.86
C LEU A 573 28.71 6.15 -12.25
N VAL A 574 29.29 5.30 -13.10
CA VAL A 574 30.36 4.41 -12.68
C VAL A 574 31.63 5.22 -12.48
N ASP A 575 32.23 5.12 -11.30
CA ASP A 575 33.53 5.75 -11.04
C ASP A 575 34.65 4.83 -11.51
N PRO A 576 35.37 5.18 -12.60
CA PRO A 576 36.44 4.33 -13.10
C PRO A 576 37.68 4.25 -12.18
N LEU A 577 37.72 5.09 -11.13
CA LEU A 577 38.78 5.11 -10.13
C LEU A 577 38.38 4.39 -8.82
N ALA A 578 37.12 4.11 -8.62
CA ALA A 578 36.67 3.19 -7.58
C ALA A 578 37.10 1.79 -8.08
N GLY A 579 38.26 1.33 -7.68
CA GLY A 579 38.73 -0.03 -8.02
C GLY A 579 37.66 -1.05 -7.61
N ASP A 580 37.74 -2.26 -8.21
CA ASP A 580 36.87 -3.41 -7.86
C ASP A 580 36.96 -3.74 -6.36
N GLN A 581 36.40 -2.88 -5.54
CA GLN A 581 36.14 -3.19 -4.14
C GLN A 581 34.80 -3.93 -4.10
N GLU A 582 34.93 -5.25 -3.84
CA GLU A 582 33.90 -6.06 -3.23
C GLU A 582 32.88 -6.79 -4.11
N GLU A 583 33.36 -7.75 -4.89
CA GLU A 583 32.55 -8.96 -5.08
C GLU A 583 33.07 -10.18 -4.29
N ALA A 584 34.17 -10.07 -3.59
CA ALA A 584 34.70 -11.15 -2.75
C ALA A 584 33.97 -11.19 -1.40
N GLY A 585 32.87 -11.94 -1.32
CA GLY A 585 32.15 -12.22 -0.07
C GLY A 585 30.63 -11.97 -0.07
N ALA A 586 30.06 -11.45 -1.12
CA ALA A 586 28.61 -11.16 -1.18
C ALA A 586 27.73 -12.43 -1.10
N GLY A 587 28.28 -13.62 -1.43
CA GLY A 587 27.55 -14.89 -1.36
C GLY A 587 27.58 -15.57 0.01
N ASP A 588 28.42 -15.10 0.95
CA ASP A 588 28.65 -15.78 2.24
C ASP A 588 28.01 -15.05 3.41
N ARG A 589 27.52 -13.82 3.19
CA ARG A 589 26.90 -13.00 4.22
C ARG A 589 25.40 -12.88 4.01
N ILE A 590 24.63 -13.15 5.04
CA ILE A 590 23.19 -12.88 5.07
C ILE A 590 23.02 -11.55 5.78
N VAL A 591 22.56 -10.55 5.04
CA VAL A 591 22.38 -9.19 5.53
C VAL A 591 20.90 -8.84 5.68
N ALA A 592 20.59 -7.90 6.55
CA ALA A 592 19.27 -7.34 6.67
C ALA A 592 18.93 -6.52 5.40
N PRO A 593 17.86 -6.85 4.65
CA PRO A 593 17.50 -6.13 3.45
C PRO A 593 16.89 -4.73 3.73
N MET A 594 16.54 -4.49 4.99
CA MET A 594 15.97 -3.25 5.50
C MET A 594 16.06 -3.21 7.04
N PRO A 595 15.91 -2.05 7.69
CA PRO A 595 15.84 -2.00 9.14
C PRO A 595 14.61 -2.75 9.67
N GLY A 596 14.79 -3.54 10.72
CA GLY A 596 13.71 -4.35 11.27
C GLY A 596 14.10 -5.07 12.56
N LEU A 597 13.12 -5.74 13.17
CA LEU A 597 13.29 -6.55 14.37
C LEU A 597 13.54 -8.01 13.97
N VAL A 598 14.59 -8.64 14.49
CA VAL A 598 14.80 -10.07 14.34
C VAL A 598 13.80 -10.82 15.22
N LYS A 599 12.75 -11.38 14.60
CA LYS A 599 11.65 -12.04 15.31
C LYS A 599 11.94 -13.50 15.66
N LEU A 600 12.66 -14.19 14.77
CA LEU A 600 13.01 -15.58 14.92
C LEU A 600 14.39 -15.84 14.31
N LEU A 601 15.23 -16.56 15.03
CA LEU A 601 16.55 -17.00 14.60
C LEU A 601 16.62 -18.53 14.64
N ARG A 602 16.66 -19.18 13.47
CA ARG A 602 16.71 -20.64 13.36
C ARG A 602 18.14 -21.18 13.18
N ALA A 603 19.05 -20.30 12.76
CA ALA A 603 20.43 -20.66 12.51
C ALA A 603 21.25 -20.70 13.81
N ALA A 604 22.13 -21.69 13.93
CA ALA A 604 23.11 -21.79 14.99
C ALA A 604 24.51 -21.93 14.40
N VAL A 605 25.52 -21.38 15.08
CA VAL A 605 26.93 -21.53 14.67
C VAL A 605 27.29 -23.00 14.52
N GLY A 606 27.87 -23.36 13.39
CA GLY A 606 28.27 -24.74 13.06
C GLY A 606 27.15 -25.63 12.50
N ALA A 607 25.94 -25.13 12.31
CA ALA A 607 24.84 -25.85 11.65
C ALA A 607 25.06 -25.91 10.14
N ASP A 608 24.77 -27.05 9.53
CA ASP A 608 24.69 -27.20 8.08
C ASP A 608 23.34 -26.70 7.57
N VAL A 609 23.35 -25.96 6.47
CA VAL A 609 22.15 -25.34 5.89
C VAL A 609 22.08 -25.60 4.39
N SER A 610 20.88 -25.73 3.87
CA SER A 610 20.62 -25.93 2.45
C SER A 610 20.17 -24.63 1.79
N ARG A 611 20.48 -24.44 0.51
CA ARG A 611 20.04 -23.29 -0.29
C ARG A 611 18.51 -23.13 -0.19
N GLY A 612 18.07 -21.91 0.16
CA GLY A 612 16.64 -21.60 0.32
C GLY A 612 16.08 -21.94 1.70
N GLU A 613 16.85 -22.55 2.60
CA GLU A 613 16.44 -22.81 3.99
C GLU A 613 16.32 -21.49 4.76
N THR A 614 15.20 -21.27 5.47
CA THR A 614 14.98 -20.07 6.26
C THR A 614 15.84 -20.07 7.52
N LEU A 615 16.77 -19.12 7.60
CA LEU A 615 17.74 -18.97 8.70
C LEU A 615 17.28 -17.99 9.77
N ALA A 616 16.60 -16.94 9.38
CA ALA A 616 16.03 -15.95 10.29
C ALA A 616 14.71 -15.40 9.73
N VAL A 617 13.86 -14.88 10.60
CA VAL A 617 12.67 -14.13 10.22
C VAL A 617 12.76 -12.75 10.86
N MET A 618 12.73 -11.73 10.03
CA MET A 618 12.66 -10.34 10.48
C MET A 618 11.22 -9.83 10.39
N GLU A 619 10.84 -8.96 11.31
CA GLU A 619 9.63 -8.16 11.21
C GLU A 619 10.00 -6.72 10.90
N ALA A 620 9.47 -6.18 9.80
CA ALA A 620 9.65 -4.79 9.41
C ALA A 620 8.34 -4.28 8.81
N MET A 621 7.87 -3.10 9.22
CA MET A 621 6.66 -2.45 8.70
C MET A 621 5.43 -3.39 8.66
N LYS A 622 5.23 -4.21 9.71
CA LYS A 622 4.15 -5.22 9.84
C LYS A 622 4.27 -6.41 8.87
N MET A 623 5.38 -6.55 8.15
CA MET A 623 5.66 -7.71 7.29
C MET A 623 6.69 -8.62 7.94
N GLU A 624 6.50 -9.92 7.81
CA GLU A 624 7.50 -10.93 8.15
C GLU A 624 8.33 -11.26 6.92
N LEU A 625 9.66 -11.08 7.02
CA LEU A 625 10.63 -11.35 5.97
C LEU A 625 11.45 -12.57 6.36
N ALA A 626 11.32 -13.66 5.60
CA ALA A 626 12.15 -14.82 5.75
C ALA A 626 13.50 -14.60 5.05
N LEU A 627 14.60 -14.68 5.79
CA LEU A 627 15.94 -14.62 5.29
C LEU A 627 16.45 -16.04 5.11
N SER A 628 16.77 -16.41 3.88
CA SER A 628 17.13 -17.77 3.51
C SER A 628 18.61 -17.89 3.12
N ALA A 629 19.16 -19.09 3.26
CA ALA A 629 20.51 -19.41 2.84
C ALA A 629 20.67 -19.22 1.31
N PRO A 630 21.64 -18.43 0.85
CA PRO A 630 21.87 -18.20 -0.58
C PRO A 630 22.45 -19.43 -1.30
N ARG A 631 23.11 -20.32 -0.57
CA ARG A 631 23.71 -21.57 -1.03
C ARG A 631 23.72 -22.63 0.08
N ASP A 632 24.04 -23.84 -0.27
CA ASP A 632 24.41 -24.88 0.69
C ASP A 632 25.70 -24.50 1.41
N GLY A 633 25.80 -24.78 2.68
CA GLY A 633 27.00 -24.45 3.46
C GLY A 633 26.82 -24.66 4.95
N ARG A 634 27.75 -24.14 5.73
CA ARG A 634 27.75 -24.19 7.19
C ARG A 634 27.78 -22.79 7.76
N ILE A 635 27.07 -22.55 8.85
CA ILE A 635 27.06 -21.24 9.53
C ILE A 635 28.38 -21.05 10.29
N ALA A 636 29.15 -20.04 9.86
CA ALA A 636 30.39 -19.66 10.54
C ALA A 636 30.09 -18.75 11.75
N GLU A 637 29.25 -17.75 11.57
CA GLU A 637 28.96 -16.75 12.60
C GLU A 637 27.47 -16.39 12.63
N VAL A 638 26.97 -16.10 13.83
CA VAL A 638 25.66 -15.51 14.08
C VAL A 638 25.89 -14.19 14.83
N LEU A 639 25.55 -13.08 14.22
CA LEU A 639 25.92 -11.73 14.69
C LEU A 639 24.72 -10.96 15.30
N VAL A 640 23.56 -11.62 15.40
CA VAL A 640 22.33 -11.00 15.92
C VAL A 640 21.60 -11.95 16.87
N ALA A 641 20.72 -11.41 17.70
CA ALA A 641 19.85 -12.14 18.60
C ALA A 641 18.36 -11.93 18.27
N GLU A 642 17.51 -12.86 18.70
CA GLU A 642 16.05 -12.67 18.66
C GLU A 642 15.66 -11.46 19.52
N GLY A 643 14.78 -10.60 18.98
CA GLY A 643 14.37 -9.35 19.62
C GLY A 643 15.32 -8.17 19.40
N GLU A 644 16.39 -8.35 18.62
CA GLU A 644 17.33 -7.28 18.30
C GLU A 644 16.81 -6.46 17.10
N GLN A 645 16.94 -5.12 17.22
CA GLN A 645 16.66 -4.17 16.14
C GLN A 645 17.93 -4.01 15.29
N VAL A 646 17.83 -4.26 13.99
CA VAL A 646 18.95 -4.17 13.05
C VAL A 646 18.69 -3.10 12.00
N LEU A 647 19.78 -2.52 11.49
CA LEU A 647 19.75 -1.57 10.37
C LEU A 647 19.85 -2.31 9.03
N GLU A 648 19.50 -1.61 7.94
CA GLU A 648 19.73 -2.10 6.58
C GLU A 648 21.21 -2.41 6.36
N ALA A 649 21.46 -3.47 5.59
CA ALA A 649 22.81 -4.01 5.31
C ALA A 649 23.57 -4.52 6.54
N ALA A 650 22.98 -4.53 7.74
CA ALA A 650 23.59 -5.18 8.90
C ALA A 650 23.81 -6.67 8.59
N VAL A 651 25.04 -7.17 8.82
CA VAL A 651 25.33 -8.58 8.66
C VAL A 651 24.74 -9.36 9.82
N LEU A 652 23.84 -10.29 9.51
CA LEU A 652 23.13 -11.11 10.51
C LEU A 652 23.80 -12.45 10.72
N LEU A 653 24.22 -13.09 9.62
CA LEU A 653 24.79 -14.43 9.59
C LEU A 653 25.91 -14.45 8.55
N VAL A 654 26.91 -15.29 8.79
CA VAL A 654 28.01 -15.54 7.87
C VAL A 654 28.13 -17.05 7.63
N LEU A 655 28.20 -17.46 6.36
CA LEU A 655 28.49 -18.84 5.97
C LEU A 655 30.01 -19.07 5.91
N GLU A 656 30.46 -20.29 6.18
CA GLU A 656 31.84 -20.69 5.92
C GLU A 656 32.13 -20.53 4.41
N PRO A 657 33.32 -20.06 4.02
CA PRO A 657 33.68 -19.95 2.61
C PRO A 657 33.57 -21.32 1.93
N PRO A 658 33.17 -21.37 0.65
CA PRO A 658 33.12 -22.64 -0.07
C PRO A 658 34.52 -23.28 -0.10
N PRO A 659 34.65 -24.62 -0.03
CA PRO A 659 35.94 -25.28 -0.13
C PRO A 659 36.61 -24.86 -1.44
N GLU A 660 37.85 -24.42 -1.37
CA GLU A 660 38.66 -24.11 -2.56
C GLU A 660 38.64 -25.31 -3.50
N THR A 661 38.00 -25.14 -4.66
CA THR A 661 38.13 -26.13 -5.75
C THR A 661 39.52 -25.97 -6.30
N ASP A 662 40.40 -26.95 -5.94
CA ASP A 662 41.69 -27.10 -6.53
C ASP A 662 41.54 -27.20 -8.08
N HIS A 663 41.77 -26.11 -8.77
CA HIS A 663 41.93 -26.14 -10.22
C HIS A 663 43.32 -26.68 -10.51
N GLY A 664 43.45 -28.03 -10.54
CA GLY A 664 44.60 -28.74 -11.03
C GLY A 664 44.74 -28.63 -12.57
#